data_c0a071337fcf9056d83ce6d7d5c5e043
#
_entry.id   c0a071337fcf9056d83ce6d7d5c5e043
#
_cell.length_a   1.000
_cell.length_b   1.000
_cell.length_c   1.000
_cell.angle_alpha   90.00
_cell.angle_beta   90.00
_cell.angle_gamma   90.00
#
_symmetry.space_group_name_H-M   'P 1'
#
loop_
_entity.id
_entity.type
_entity.pdbx_description
1 polymer ?
#
loop_
_entity_poly.entity_id
_entity_poly.type
_entity_poly.pdbx_seq_one_letter_code
_entity_poly.pdbx_strand_id
1 'polypeptide(L)'
;MKLEDTDLYQHLKTIDKDDIVTSILKNNIENYFVPLLNNIKIRMPEYTSHDEVHSINVLKNMWLIIPEKTKDVLSLVEVVLLIYSAYLHDIGMFIEDKDFNAIADSSEYQEYKYARMQEQEENYNELDIIKDYIRINHGYRSELYIESIKDKFTIYDINYADILKRICCGHTLNIEKINDYCENSRIADNCVNEKYLTIILRIADLIDIYPNRTPSVLYEKIKPQNNFSVQEWQKHLSIKGWNINETSIEIHAKCTEYNTERILRNFIKYINYEIKVCKDCLGYKNNEYILNLESDICADNIHSDGSYIYNELKFELNTTNIISLLMGNRLYSRPEYALRELLQNSIDAVLYRQKLEQNCSKDINFSPQISILYDNNFLTIEDNGIGMDINIFKKYFMNVGKSYYKSFEAMEKVKEFSSISEFGIGILSTFMIADQIFVESKLRTSNLNDKINPILVEIPTIDGYFIQKKSNKQEFGTKITLKLNKKNPFKTVNIEEFVRNCAPLIDNSIKITLNNKLIDMGVKSNSYNAAINLNMCEIYYTFDLNSSEFGLKGKAFLIREQEDYVRCENVIAKNGFRIYCQNLIPSWANIKLVLNITNPNIKLSANRENFIINEDFEKLKKFIEKETENKIYEYLLDIKNKQTEDKYVQFVYELIKNKVLFNDTYRQKNKVIPKKIQDLILLPVIDANNNEQYKSVKDLMLFKNIITFSRIPLRNKDQFSVPYTEIFDILAEYLPSNTLIINNSKINSYSTQVILSSMGLCVDKFISTSIKGFNIFLLSKNISKIPYPLYWDNYLFSSDLYVKGNNNPLFMQLEPEEFVLGYPHKLFNIKHRLIKPYSNIKNINDSYIAGEISKAFSDFVDNINASFSIYSFVYKKNNHSDIKKSYIDKLNISAKKLWSVYKKYNLIAPKEKFKKLSEKDFPFALKIIF
;
A
#
# COMPACT_ATOMS: atom_id res chain seq x y z
N MET A 1 -34.32 -45.60 -7.92
CA MET A 1 -33.54 -46.80 -7.54
C MET A 1 -33.48 -46.81 -6.03
N LYS A 2 -33.72 -47.94 -5.43
CA LYS A 2 -33.68 -48.12 -3.97
C LYS A 2 -32.47 -48.94 -3.57
N LEU A 3 -32.16 -49.02 -2.29
CA LEU A 3 -31.07 -49.84 -1.77
C LEU A 3 -31.11 -51.27 -2.32
N GLU A 4 -32.33 -51.87 -2.34
CA GLU A 4 -32.57 -53.23 -2.82
C GLU A 4 -32.18 -53.45 -4.28
N ASP A 5 -32.13 -52.42 -5.09
CA ASP A 5 -31.81 -52.53 -6.52
C ASP A 5 -30.29 -52.46 -6.77
N THR A 6 -29.45 -52.29 -5.71
CA THR A 6 -28.00 -52.21 -5.86
C THR A 6 -27.34 -53.60 -5.83
N ASP A 7 -26.31 -53.80 -6.70
CA ASP A 7 -25.64 -55.11 -6.81
C ASP A 7 -24.94 -55.49 -5.50
N LEU A 8 -24.36 -54.50 -4.77
CA LEU A 8 -23.73 -54.75 -3.48
C LEU A 8 -24.71 -55.26 -2.44
N TYR A 9 -25.96 -54.76 -2.42
CA TYR A 9 -26.98 -55.24 -1.53
C TYR A 9 -27.50 -56.61 -1.99
N GLN A 10 -27.61 -56.88 -3.29
CA GLN A 10 -27.96 -58.21 -3.80
C GLN A 10 -26.87 -59.24 -3.44
N HIS A 11 -25.59 -58.87 -3.51
CA HIS A 11 -24.51 -59.71 -3.07
C HIS A 11 -24.58 -60.02 -1.57
N LEU A 12 -24.91 -59.01 -0.72
CA LEU A 12 -25.16 -59.23 0.72
C LEU A 12 -26.21 -60.34 0.93
N LYS A 13 -27.31 -60.32 0.23
CA LYS A 13 -28.39 -61.34 0.32
C LYS A 13 -27.92 -62.72 -0.05
N THR A 14 -26.93 -62.86 -0.91
CA THR A 14 -26.41 -64.22 -1.28
C THR A 14 -25.53 -64.81 -0.19
N ILE A 15 -24.87 -63.97 0.63
CA ILE A 15 -23.95 -64.39 1.68
C ILE A 15 -24.61 -64.44 3.08
N ASP A 16 -25.69 -63.65 3.31
CA ASP A 16 -26.45 -63.63 4.55
C ASP A 16 -27.55 -64.72 4.48
N LYS A 17 -27.22 -65.95 4.89
CA LYS A 17 -28.09 -67.10 4.72
C LYS A 17 -29.40 -67.03 5.53
N ASP A 18 -29.38 -66.27 6.62
CA ASP A 18 -30.50 -66.18 7.57
C ASP A 18 -31.35 -64.89 7.38
N ASP A 19 -30.98 -64.02 6.43
CA ASP A 19 -31.59 -62.72 6.15
C ASP A 19 -31.67 -61.76 7.37
N ILE A 20 -31.00 -62.12 8.51
CA ILE A 20 -31.07 -61.36 9.78
C ILE A 20 -30.31 -60.07 9.63
N VAL A 21 -29.03 -60.15 9.18
CA VAL A 21 -28.16 -58.98 9.04
C VAL A 21 -28.69 -58.04 7.99
N THR A 22 -29.15 -58.59 6.84
CA THR A 22 -29.76 -57.83 5.75
C THR A 22 -30.99 -57.07 6.21
N SER A 23 -31.86 -57.69 7.04
CA SER A 23 -33.08 -57.06 7.55
C SER A 23 -32.76 -55.90 8.53
N ILE A 24 -31.81 -56.12 9.46
CA ILE A 24 -31.36 -55.10 10.41
C ILE A 24 -30.76 -53.91 9.67
N LEU A 25 -29.84 -54.17 8.73
CA LEU A 25 -29.20 -53.15 7.92
C LEU A 25 -30.20 -52.31 7.15
N LYS A 26 -31.12 -52.95 6.44
CA LYS A 26 -32.21 -52.29 5.71
C LYS A 26 -33.05 -51.41 6.62
N ASN A 27 -33.51 -51.95 7.75
CA ASN A 27 -34.31 -51.17 8.72
C ASN A 27 -33.55 -49.91 9.22
N ASN A 28 -32.25 -50.05 9.57
CA ASN A 28 -31.45 -48.92 10.01
C ASN A 28 -31.30 -47.85 8.92
N ILE A 29 -31.07 -48.27 7.68
CA ILE A 29 -30.90 -47.34 6.55
C ILE A 29 -32.22 -46.62 6.23
N GLU A 30 -33.28 -47.33 5.99
CA GLU A 30 -34.54 -46.74 5.52
C GLU A 30 -35.23 -45.90 6.59
N ASN A 31 -35.27 -46.37 7.85
CA ASN A 31 -36.01 -45.69 8.90
C ASN A 31 -35.20 -44.72 9.74
N TYR A 32 -33.87 -44.76 9.65
CA TYR A 32 -33.02 -43.86 10.46
C TYR A 32 -32.07 -43.00 9.64
N PHE A 33 -31.25 -43.59 8.74
CA PHE A 33 -30.23 -42.80 8.05
C PHE A 33 -30.79 -42.00 6.87
N VAL A 34 -31.66 -42.55 6.05
CA VAL A 34 -32.23 -41.84 4.89
C VAL A 34 -32.98 -40.55 5.29
N PRO A 35 -33.84 -40.54 6.34
CA PRO A 35 -34.46 -39.31 6.82
C PRO A 35 -33.46 -38.23 7.24
N LEU A 36 -32.29 -38.58 7.82
CA LEU A 36 -31.24 -37.64 8.22
C LEU A 36 -30.50 -37.06 7.00
N LEU A 37 -30.16 -37.93 6.05
CA LEU A 37 -29.49 -37.50 4.81
C LEU A 37 -30.38 -36.53 4.00
N ASN A 38 -31.67 -36.80 3.92
CA ASN A 38 -32.60 -35.89 3.25
C ASN A 38 -32.71 -34.53 3.94
N ASN A 39 -32.42 -34.45 5.22
CA ASN A 39 -32.40 -33.19 5.96
C ASN A 39 -31.14 -32.33 5.64
N ILE A 40 -30.02 -32.96 5.26
CA ILE A 40 -28.83 -32.25 4.80
C ILE A 40 -29.16 -31.34 3.63
N LYS A 41 -29.90 -31.85 2.65
CA LYS A 41 -30.33 -31.09 1.46
C LYS A 41 -31.18 -29.86 1.83
N ILE A 42 -31.98 -29.94 2.88
CA ILE A 42 -32.83 -28.82 3.34
C ILE A 42 -31.96 -27.72 4.00
N ARG A 43 -30.95 -28.12 4.78
CA ARG A 43 -30.08 -27.20 5.55
C ARG A 43 -28.94 -26.60 4.72
N MET A 44 -28.47 -27.33 3.71
CA MET A 44 -27.39 -26.94 2.84
C MET A 44 -27.76 -26.99 1.35
N PRO A 45 -28.77 -26.22 0.92
CA PRO A 45 -29.36 -26.35 -0.43
C PRO A 45 -28.39 -25.93 -1.55
N GLU A 46 -27.39 -25.13 -1.26
CA GLU A 46 -26.39 -24.63 -2.24
C GLU A 46 -25.37 -25.68 -2.66
N TYR A 47 -25.16 -26.71 -1.84
CA TYR A 47 -24.24 -27.82 -2.17
C TYR A 47 -24.92 -28.83 -3.08
N THR A 48 -24.10 -29.61 -3.80
CA THR A 48 -24.58 -30.76 -4.55
C THR A 48 -25.27 -31.76 -3.61
N SER A 49 -26.24 -32.54 -4.10
CA SER A 49 -27.03 -33.42 -3.24
C SER A 49 -26.19 -34.45 -2.49
N HIS A 50 -26.28 -34.45 -1.16
CA HIS A 50 -25.73 -35.47 -0.24
C HIS A 50 -26.91 -36.21 0.42
N ASP A 51 -27.80 -36.73 -0.42
CA ASP A 51 -29.03 -37.45 -0.05
C ASP A 51 -28.91 -38.94 -0.33
N GLU A 52 -30.00 -39.68 -0.17
CA GLU A 52 -30.09 -41.12 -0.50
C GLU A 52 -29.59 -41.41 -1.92
N VAL A 53 -29.85 -40.51 -2.88
CA VAL A 53 -29.42 -40.71 -4.28
C VAL A 53 -27.89 -40.77 -4.39
N HIS A 54 -27.18 -39.88 -3.68
CA HIS A 54 -25.74 -39.93 -3.60
C HIS A 54 -25.24 -41.27 -3.02
N SER A 55 -25.79 -41.67 -1.85
CA SER A 55 -25.40 -42.94 -1.21
C SER A 55 -25.59 -44.15 -2.14
N ILE A 56 -26.69 -44.19 -2.89
CA ILE A 56 -26.93 -45.23 -3.89
C ILE A 56 -25.93 -45.18 -5.05
N ASN A 57 -25.56 -43.98 -5.51
CA ASN A 57 -24.54 -43.85 -6.54
C ASN A 57 -23.16 -44.33 -6.04
N VAL A 58 -22.80 -43.99 -4.80
CA VAL A 58 -21.55 -44.49 -4.17
C VAL A 58 -21.54 -46.01 -4.07
N LEU A 59 -22.65 -46.63 -3.65
CA LEU A 59 -22.77 -48.10 -3.62
C LEU A 59 -22.55 -48.73 -5.00
N LYS A 60 -23.12 -48.16 -6.06
CA LYS A 60 -22.89 -48.64 -7.42
C LYS A 60 -21.43 -48.48 -7.83
N ASN A 61 -20.85 -47.33 -7.59
CA ASN A 61 -19.46 -47.09 -7.91
C ASN A 61 -18.55 -48.09 -7.18
N MET A 62 -18.79 -48.34 -5.89
CA MET A 62 -18.05 -49.35 -5.14
C MET A 62 -18.06 -50.70 -5.84
N TRP A 63 -19.25 -51.17 -6.18
CA TRP A 63 -19.40 -52.46 -6.83
C TRP A 63 -18.75 -52.53 -8.21
N LEU A 64 -18.84 -51.47 -9.00
CA LEU A 64 -18.21 -51.38 -10.31
C LEU A 64 -16.65 -51.38 -10.27
N ILE A 65 -16.07 -50.78 -9.26
CA ILE A 65 -14.59 -50.65 -9.15
C ILE A 65 -13.92 -51.79 -8.37
N ILE A 66 -14.69 -52.58 -7.60
CA ILE A 66 -14.17 -53.78 -6.92
C ILE A 66 -14.01 -54.90 -7.96
N PRO A 67 -12.81 -55.45 -8.16
CA PRO A 67 -12.59 -56.54 -9.09
C PRO A 67 -13.35 -57.84 -8.68
N GLU A 68 -13.78 -58.62 -9.64
CA GLU A 68 -14.51 -59.87 -9.40
C GLU A 68 -13.75 -60.81 -8.42
N LYS A 69 -12.45 -60.92 -8.57
CA LYS A 69 -11.62 -61.71 -7.64
C LYS A 69 -11.71 -61.25 -6.19
N THR A 70 -11.87 -59.94 -5.98
CA THR A 70 -12.04 -59.40 -4.62
C THR A 70 -13.47 -59.54 -4.13
N LYS A 71 -14.45 -59.45 -5.01
CA LYS A 71 -15.85 -59.69 -4.65
C LYS A 71 -16.06 -61.06 -4.04
N ASP A 72 -15.39 -62.08 -4.59
CA ASP A 72 -15.47 -63.49 -4.11
C ASP A 72 -14.93 -63.72 -2.70
N VAL A 73 -14.03 -62.82 -2.22
CA VAL A 73 -13.37 -62.93 -0.89
C VAL A 73 -13.91 -61.97 0.17
N LEU A 74 -14.78 -61.02 -0.24
CA LEU A 74 -15.40 -60.10 0.73
C LEU A 74 -16.24 -60.85 1.77
N SER A 75 -15.94 -60.64 3.03
CA SER A 75 -16.75 -61.21 4.12
C SER A 75 -18.09 -60.48 4.28
N LEU A 76 -19.08 -61.15 4.90
CA LEU A 76 -20.39 -60.54 5.20
C LEU A 76 -20.22 -59.22 5.95
N VAL A 77 -19.32 -59.15 6.89
CA VAL A 77 -19.06 -57.93 7.69
C VAL A 77 -18.51 -56.82 6.81
N GLU A 78 -17.57 -57.12 5.90
CA GLU A 78 -16.99 -56.10 5.00
C GLU A 78 -18.02 -55.51 4.03
N VAL A 79 -18.92 -56.35 3.50
CA VAL A 79 -20.04 -55.91 2.65
C VAL A 79 -20.99 -55.03 3.42
N VAL A 80 -21.35 -55.39 4.67
CA VAL A 80 -22.21 -54.55 5.53
C VAL A 80 -21.52 -53.21 5.83
N LEU A 81 -20.23 -53.22 6.12
CA LEU A 81 -19.46 -52.01 6.39
C LEU A 81 -19.37 -51.07 5.16
N LEU A 82 -19.20 -51.64 3.96
CA LEU A 82 -19.27 -50.86 2.71
C LEU A 82 -20.67 -50.21 2.54
N ILE A 83 -21.73 -50.94 2.76
CA ILE A 83 -23.09 -50.40 2.63
C ILE A 83 -23.31 -49.31 3.70
N TYR A 84 -22.99 -49.53 4.97
CA TYR A 84 -23.13 -48.51 6.00
C TYR A 84 -22.27 -47.30 5.70
N SER A 85 -21.01 -47.48 5.24
CA SER A 85 -20.12 -46.40 4.94
C SER A 85 -20.63 -45.49 3.81
N ALA A 86 -21.29 -46.05 2.79
CA ALA A 86 -21.91 -45.29 1.73
C ALA A 86 -23.02 -44.36 2.20
N TYR A 87 -23.76 -44.73 3.25
CA TYR A 87 -24.79 -43.89 3.85
C TYR A 87 -24.28 -42.93 4.95
N LEU A 88 -23.13 -43.20 5.56
CA LEU A 88 -22.68 -42.53 6.77
C LEU A 88 -21.44 -41.66 6.57
N HIS A 89 -20.73 -41.78 5.43
CA HIS A 89 -19.51 -40.99 5.24
C HIS A 89 -19.78 -39.49 5.27
N ASP A 90 -20.96 -39.07 4.74
CA ASP A 90 -21.37 -37.66 4.69
C ASP A 90 -22.32 -37.24 5.82
N ILE A 91 -22.67 -38.14 6.73
CA ILE A 91 -23.64 -37.82 7.81
C ILE A 91 -23.13 -36.67 8.70
N GLY A 92 -21.83 -36.42 8.74
CA GLY A 92 -21.24 -35.29 9.43
C GLY A 92 -21.60 -33.91 8.84
N MET A 93 -22.20 -33.89 7.63
CA MET A 93 -22.81 -32.68 7.08
C MET A 93 -24.18 -32.37 7.70
N PHE A 94 -24.82 -33.33 8.38
CA PHE A 94 -26.03 -33.09 9.14
C PHE A 94 -25.77 -32.16 10.31
N ILE A 95 -26.65 -31.16 10.50
CA ILE A 95 -26.51 -30.14 11.53
C ILE A 95 -27.87 -29.79 12.13
N GLU A 96 -27.92 -29.72 13.46
CA GLU A 96 -29.04 -29.18 14.21
C GLU A 96 -28.77 -27.70 14.57
N ASP A 97 -29.84 -26.96 14.93
CA ASP A 97 -29.69 -25.52 15.27
C ASP A 97 -28.77 -25.31 16.50
N LYS A 98 -28.74 -26.24 17.44
CA LYS A 98 -27.85 -26.19 18.61
C LYS A 98 -26.33 -26.33 18.25
N ASP A 99 -26.05 -27.04 17.14
CA ASP A 99 -24.68 -27.31 16.75
C ASP A 99 -24.00 -26.06 16.14
N PHE A 100 -24.79 -25.17 15.51
CA PHE A 100 -24.23 -23.91 14.95
C PHE A 100 -23.51 -23.09 16.01
N ASN A 101 -24.12 -22.92 17.21
CA ASN A 101 -23.53 -22.15 18.28
C ASN A 101 -22.27 -22.86 18.85
N ALA A 102 -22.35 -24.17 19.04
CA ALA A 102 -21.22 -24.96 19.53
C ALA A 102 -20.01 -24.93 18.57
N ILE A 103 -20.27 -24.97 17.26
CA ILE A 103 -19.20 -24.82 16.24
C ILE A 103 -18.66 -23.40 16.25
N ALA A 104 -19.55 -22.39 16.27
CA ALA A 104 -19.13 -20.98 16.26
C ALA A 104 -18.23 -20.62 17.45
N ASP A 105 -18.44 -21.24 18.60
CA ASP A 105 -17.65 -21.02 19.82
C ASP A 105 -16.36 -21.87 19.86
N SER A 106 -16.14 -22.81 18.94
CA SER A 106 -14.96 -23.67 18.93
C SER A 106 -13.69 -22.90 18.45
N SER A 107 -12.54 -23.22 19.06
CA SER A 107 -11.24 -22.64 18.69
C SER A 107 -10.85 -22.95 17.26
N GLU A 108 -11.12 -24.19 16.82
CA GLU A 108 -10.82 -24.68 15.47
C GLU A 108 -11.60 -23.93 14.39
N TYR A 109 -12.89 -23.62 14.65
CA TYR A 109 -13.68 -22.80 13.74
C TYR A 109 -13.21 -21.35 13.72
N GLN A 110 -12.86 -20.77 14.86
CA GLN A 110 -12.36 -19.39 14.92
C GLN A 110 -11.02 -19.25 14.17
N GLU A 111 -10.13 -20.23 14.25
CA GLU A 111 -8.90 -20.28 13.45
C GLU A 111 -9.21 -20.35 11.94
N TYR A 112 -10.14 -21.24 11.56
CA TYR A 112 -10.56 -21.36 10.17
C TYR A 112 -11.18 -20.07 9.64
N LYS A 113 -12.12 -19.48 10.40
CA LYS A 113 -12.78 -18.21 10.06
C LYS A 113 -11.74 -17.09 9.84
N TYR A 114 -10.78 -16.97 10.76
CA TYR A 114 -9.72 -15.99 10.65
C TYR A 114 -8.86 -16.18 9.39
N ALA A 115 -8.47 -17.40 9.09
CA ALA A 115 -7.68 -17.71 7.89
C ALA A 115 -8.46 -17.34 6.61
N ARG A 116 -9.74 -17.67 6.54
CA ARG A 116 -10.61 -17.33 5.41
C ARG A 116 -10.79 -15.83 5.22
N MET A 117 -10.95 -15.06 6.30
CA MET A 117 -11.06 -13.60 6.26
C MET A 117 -9.78 -12.91 5.77
N GLN A 118 -8.60 -13.53 5.96
CA GLN A 118 -7.33 -13.01 5.47
C GLN A 118 -7.09 -13.30 3.97
N GLU A 119 -7.67 -14.37 3.44
CA GLU A 119 -7.47 -14.80 2.05
C GLU A 119 -8.35 -14.06 1.03
N GLN A 120 -9.44 -13.40 1.50
CA GLN A 120 -10.44 -12.83 0.58
C GLN A 120 -10.87 -11.40 1.00
N GLU A 121 -10.84 -10.50 0.02
CA GLU A 121 -11.29 -9.09 0.16
C GLU A 121 -12.82 -8.91 0.13
N GLU A 122 -13.63 -9.97 -0.04
CA GLU A 122 -15.08 -9.90 -0.21
C GLU A 122 -15.85 -10.18 1.10
N ASN A 123 -16.98 -9.50 1.26
CA ASN A 123 -17.94 -9.65 2.37
C ASN A 123 -18.57 -11.06 2.37
N TYR A 124 -18.00 -12.00 3.13
CA TYR A 124 -18.61 -13.29 3.38
C TYR A 124 -19.66 -13.20 4.49
N ASN A 125 -20.81 -13.84 4.25
CA ASN A 125 -21.79 -14.08 5.29
C ASN A 125 -21.23 -15.14 6.27
N GLU A 126 -21.32 -14.88 7.57
CA GLU A 126 -20.85 -15.81 8.60
C GLU A 126 -21.44 -17.22 8.48
N LEU A 127 -22.68 -17.30 8.02
CA LEU A 127 -23.38 -18.58 7.76
C LEU A 127 -22.69 -19.40 6.66
N ASP A 128 -22.10 -18.74 5.65
CA ASP A 128 -21.43 -19.44 4.56
C ASP A 128 -20.06 -19.98 5.01
N ILE A 129 -19.36 -19.24 5.85
CA ILE A 129 -18.09 -19.69 6.43
C ILE A 129 -18.29 -20.92 7.31
N ILE A 130 -19.34 -20.94 8.16
CA ILE A 130 -19.60 -22.08 9.03
C ILE A 130 -20.03 -23.33 8.26
N LYS A 131 -20.84 -23.16 7.20
CA LYS A 131 -21.21 -24.25 6.30
C LYS A 131 -20.00 -24.84 5.57
N ASP A 132 -19.08 -23.99 5.11
CA ASP A 132 -17.84 -24.43 4.45
C ASP A 132 -16.92 -25.17 5.44
N TYR A 133 -16.81 -24.71 6.68
CA TYR A 133 -16.09 -25.40 7.76
C TYR A 133 -16.67 -26.80 8.02
N ILE A 134 -18.02 -26.94 8.08
CA ILE A 134 -18.69 -28.21 8.27
C ILE A 134 -18.36 -29.13 7.11
N ARG A 135 -18.46 -28.65 5.86
CA ARG A 135 -18.14 -29.42 4.65
C ARG A 135 -16.69 -29.93 4.64
N ILE A 136 -15.74 -29.12 5.04
CA ILE A 136 -14.32 -29.53 5.07
C ILE A 136 -14.05 -30.58 6.16
N ASN A 137 -14.78 -30.51 7.29
CA ASN A 137 -14.57 -31.39 8.44
C ASN A 137 -15.62 -32.50 8.56
N HIS A 138 -16.43 -32.75 7.49
CA HIS A 138 -17.54 -33.67 7.58
C HIS A 138 -17.11 -35.12 7.91
N GLY A 139 -15.95 -35.57 7.43
CA GLY A 139 -15.42 -36.90 7.75
C GLY A 139 -15.19 -37.11 9.24
N TYR A 140 -14.53 -36.18 9.91
CA TYR A 140 -14.35 -36.20 11.36
C TYR A 140 -15.68 -36.09 12.12
N ARG A 141 -16.59 -35.27 11.66
CA ARG A 141 -17.95 -35.14 12.22
C ARG A 141 -18.79 -36.42 12.03
N SER A 142 -18.60 -37.15 10.92
CA SER A 142 -19.19 -38.46 10.70
C SER A 142 -18.69 -39.48 11.71
N GLU A 143 -17.40 -39.48 12.03
CA GLU A 143 -16.85 -40.31 13.09
C GLU A 143 -17.53 -40.06 14.45
N LEU A 144 -17.64 -38.79 14.85
CA LEU A 144 -18.32 -38.40 16.10
C LEU A 144 -19.78 -38.82 16.13
N TYR A 145 -20.48 -38.67 14.99
CA TYR A 145 -21.87 -39.06 14.87
C TYR A 145 -22.04 -40.58 15.01
N ILE A 146 -21.25 -41.38 14.32
CA ILE A 146 -21.27 -42.84 14.38
C ILE A 146 -21.01 -43.33 15.84
N GLU A 147 -20.08 -42.69 16.55
CA GLU A 147 -19.83 -42.98 17.99
C GLU A 147 -21.09 -42.74 18.83
N SER A 148 -21.86 -41.68 18.55
CA SER A 148 -23.06 -41.35 19.31
C SER A 148 -24.20 -42.36 19.14
N ILE A 149 -24.14 -43.18 18.08
CA ILE A 149 -25.16 -44.18 17.74
C ILE A 149 -24.59 -45.59 17.62
N LYS A 150 -23.45 -45.87 18.27
CA LYS A 150 -22.65 -47.09 18.09
C LYS A 150 -23.42 -48.39 18.29
N ASP A 151 -24.47 -48.40 19.14
CA ASP A 151 -25.31 -49.59 19.42
C ASP A 151 -26.02 -50.12 18.16
N LYS A 152 -26.19 -49.32 17.13
CA LYS A 152 -26.82 -49.70 15.84
C LYS A 152 -25.92 -50.58 14.96
N PHE A 153 -24.62 -50.66 15.26
CA PHE A 153 -23.66 -51.36 14.41
C PHE A 153 -23.17 -52.68 15.02
N THR A 154 -24.10 -53.38 15.66
CA THR A 154 -23.86 -54.70 16.24
C THR A 154 -24.33 -55.79 15.29
N ILE A 155 -23.45 -56.72 14.92
CA ILE A 155 -23.74 -57.89 14.08
C ILE A 155 -23.27 -59.12 14.88
N TYR A 156 -24.19 -60.07 15.14
CA TYR A 156 -23.92 -61.27 15.93
C TYR A 156 -23.21 -60.98 17.26
N ASP A 157 -23.76 -60.04 18.04
CA ASP A 157 -23.22 -59.56 19.34
C ASP A 157 -21.82 -58.86 19.28
N ILE A 158 -21.30 -58.60 18.11
CA ILE A 158 -20.04 -57.88 17.90
C ILE A 158 -20.36 -56.50 17.36
N ASN A 159 -19.81 -55.45 18.05
CA ASN A 159 -19.95 -54.06 17.62
C ASN A 159 -18.83 -53.67 16.66
N TYR A 160 -19.16 -53.14 15.51
CA TYR A 160 -18.24 -52.69 14.44
C TYR A 160 -18.18 -51.18 14.28
N ALA A 161 -18.72 -50.40 15.21
CA ALA A 161 -18.77 -48.94 15.13
C ALA A 161 -17.37 -48.34 15.00
N ASP A 162 -16.36 -48.85 15.74
CA ASP A 162 -14.99 -48.33 15.69
C ASP A 162 -14.32 -48.49 14.33
N ILE A 163 -14.61 -49.62 13.64
CA ILE A 163 -14.16 -49.84 12.27
C ILE A 163 -14.85 -48.89 11.31
N LEU A 164 -16.17 -48.77 11.42
CA LEU A 164 -16.98 -47.92 10.55
C LEU A 164 -16.63 -46.44 10.69
N LYS A 165 -16.33 -45.97 11.92
CA LYS A 165 -15.84 -44.62 12.15
C LYS A 165 -14.56 -44.32 11.36
N ARG A 166 -13.59 -45.26 11.47
CA ARG A 166 -12.30 -45.09 10.74
C ARG A 166 -12.47 -45.12 9.23
N ILE A 167 -13.35 -45.99 8.70
CA ILE A 167 -13.66 -46.02 7.27
C ILE A 167 -14.28 -44.68 6.82
N CYS A 168 -15.31 -44.21 7.54
CA CYS A 168 -16.01 -42.99 7.19
C CYS A 168 -15.12 -41.74 7.35
N CYS A 169 -14.33 -41.62 8.41
CA CYS A 169 -13.40 -40.51 8.57
C CYS A 169 -12.26 -40.57 7.53
N GLY A 170 -11.74 -41.77 7.25
CA GLY A 170 -10.63 -42.02 6.34
C GLY A 170 -10.86 -41.55 4.91
N HIS A 171 -12.13 -41.45 4.44
CA HIS A 171 -12.40 -41.01 3.06
C HIS A 171 -11.96 -39.53 2.81
N THR A 172 -11.89 -38.69 3.85
CA THR A 172 -11.45 -37.30 3.75
C THR A 172 -9.99 -37.06 4.17
N LEU A 173 -9.34 -38.01 4.83
CA LEU A 173 -7.98 -37.85 5.32
C LEU A 173 -6.96 -37.78 4.18
N ASN A 174 -5.82 -37.12 4.43
CA ASN A 174 -4.67 -37.25 3.54
C ASN A 174 -4.25 -38.73 3.48
N ILE A 175 -3.97 -39.22 2.27
CA ILE A 175 -3.66 -40.65 2.01
C ILE A 175 -2.47 -41.16 2.85
N GLU A 176 -1.50 -40.30 3.15
CA GLU A 176 -0.34 -40.65 3.98
C GLU A 176 -0.75 -41.08 5.41
N LYS A 177 -1.83 -40.47 5.91
CA LYS A 177 -2.36 -40.77 7.26
C LYS A 177 -3.21 -42.03 7.29
N ILE A 178 -3.72 -42.50 6.16
CA ILE A 178 -4.54 -43.71 6.10
C ILE A 178 -3.73 -44.93 6.59
N ASN A 179 -2.45 -45.00 6.31
CA ASN A 179 -1.59 -46.11 6.73
C ASN A 179 -1.48 -46.25 8.27
N ASP A 180 -1.53 -45.12 8.98
CA ASP A 180 -1.44 -45.08 10.45
C ASP A 180 -2.83 -45.14 11.10
N TYR A 181 -3.88 -44.75 10.36
CA TYR A 181 -5.25 -44.58 10.86
C TYR A 181 -6.14 -45.81 10.65
N CYS A 182 -5.95 -46.53 9.53
CA CYS A 182 -6.70 -47.71 9.15
C CYS A 182 -5.81 -48.96 9.19
N GLU A 183 -5.98 -49.79 10.18
CA GLU A 183 -5.30 -51.06 10.32
C GLU A 183 -6.21 -52.23 9.89
N ASN A 184 -5.62 -53.37 9.58
CA ASN A 184 -6.38 -54.60 9.42
C ASN A 184 -6.83 -55.11 10.77
N SER A 185 -8.07 -54.99 11.09
CA SER A 185 -8.64 -55.37 12.38
C SER A 185 -9.11 -56.79 12.37
N ARG A 186 -8.67 -57.56 13.37
CA ARG A 186 -9.26 -58.88 13.66
C ARG A 186 -10.17 -58.78 14.85
N ILE A 187 -11.49 -58.94 14.62
CA ILE A 187 -12.49 -58.91 15.68
C ILE A 187 -13.17 -60.28 15.68
N ALA A 188 -13.04 -61.03 16.79
CA ALA A 188 -13.41 -62.44 16.87
C ALA A 188 -12.77 -63.26 15.75
N ASP A 189 -13.59 -63.97 14.97
CA ASP A 189 -13.10 -64.76 13.85
C ASP A 189 -13.05 -64.02 12.50
N ASN A 190 -13.48 -62.76 12.49
CA ASN A 190 -13.53 -61.91 11.28
C ASN A 190 -12.26 -61.09 11.15
N CYS A 191 -11.69 -61.09 9.94
CA CYS A 191 -10.63 -60.23 9.54
C CYS A 191 -11.22 -59.14 8.62
N VAL A 192 -11.08 -57.87 8.97
CA VAL A 192 -11.59 -56.73 8.16
C VAL A 192 -10.44 -55.94 7.61
N ASN A 193 -10.38 -55.76 6.30
CA ASN A 193 -9.41 -54.94 5.64
C ASN A 193 -9.86 -53.47 5.59
N GLU A 194 -9.75 -52.77 6.69
CA GLU A 194 -10.24 -51.39 6.84
C GLU A 194 -9.63 -50.43 5.78
N LYS A 195 -8.35 -50.61 5.48
CA LYS A 195 -7.64 -49.79 4.49
C LYS A 195 -8.26 -49.95 3.12
N TYR A 196 -8.54 -51.18 2.70
CA TYR A 196 -9.20 -51.44 1.42
C TYR A 196 -10.58 -50.86 1.34
N LEU A 197 -11.41 -51.06 2.37
CA LEU A 197 -12.79 -50.52 2.43
C LEU A 197 -12.77 -49.00 2.39
N THR A 198 -11.84 -48.35 3.12
CA THR A 198 -11.68 -46.90 3.09
C THR A 198 -11.30 -46.39 1.71
N ILE A 199 -10.38 -47.03 1.01
CA ILE A 199 -9.96 -46.66 -0.33
C ILE A 199 -11.07 -46.84 -1.35
N ILE A 200 -11.84 -47.94 -1.26
CA ILE A 200 -13.02 -48.15 -2.15
C ILE A 200 -14.07 -47.05 -1.93
N LEU A 201 -14.39 -46.73 -0.67
CA LEU A 201 -15.31 -45.62 -0.36
C LEU A 201 -14.81 -44.32 -0.94
N ARG A 202 -13.54 -43.97 -0.69
CA ARG A 202 -12.91 -42.72 -1.14
C ARG A 202 -12.96 -42.51 -2.64
N ILE A 203 -12.63 -43.57 -3.41
CA ILE A 203 -12.68 -43.51 -4.87
C ILE A 203 -14.12 -43.48 -5.36
N ALA A 204 -14.99 -44.32 -4.80
CA ALA A 204 -16.41 -44.40 -5.20
C ALA A 204 -17.18 -43.10 -4.98
N ASP A 205 -16.90 -42.38 -3.89
CA ASP A 205 -17.46 -41.06 -3.63
C ASP A 205 -16.87 -40.02 -4.61
N LEU A 206 -15.53 -39.99 -4.79
CA LEU A 206 -14.88 -39.05 -5.70
C LEU A 206 -15.41 -39.16 -7.15
N ILE A 207 -15.73 -40.35 -7.62
CA ILE A 207 -16.26 -40.59 -8.97
C ILE A 207 -17.80 -40.55 -9.05
N ASP A 208 -18.50 -40.05 -8.03
CA ASP A 208 -19.96 -39.79 -8.14
C ASP A 208 -20.21 -38.54 -8.98
N ILE A 209 -20.12 -38.71 -10.29
CA ILE A 209 -20.30 -37.70 -11.32
C ILE A 209 -21.69 -37.74 -11.98
N TYR A 210 -22.64 -38.48 -11.42
CA TYR A 210 -23.95 -38.67 -12.01
C TYR A 210 -24.77 -37.37 -12.08
N PRO A 211 -25.49 -37.10 -13.21
CA PRO A 211 -26.31 -35.89 -13.37
C PRO A 211 -27.45 -35.74 -12.38
N ASN A 212 -27.94 -36.87 -11.81
CA ASN A 212 -28.98 -36.84 -10.80
C ASN A 212 -28.55 -36.14 -9.48
N ARG A 213 -27.23 -35.94 -9.27
CA ARG A 213 -26.70 -35.21 -8.14
C ARG A 213 -26.94 -33.68 -8.29
N THR A 214 -27.06 -33.18 -9.54
CA THR A 214 -27.23 -31.76 -9.86
C THR A 214 -28.33 -31.52 -10.89
N PRO A 215 -29.62 -31.75 -10.55
CA PRO A 215 -30.73 -31.53 -11.51
C PRO A 215 -30.77 -30.06 -11.96
N SER A 216 -30.79 -29.80 -13.26
CA SER A 216 -30.75 -28.45 -13.84
C SER A 216 -31.89 -27.55 -13.34
N VAL A 217 -33.08 -28.12 -13.15
CA VAL A 217 -34.25 -27.41 -12.59
C VAL A 217 -33.97 -26.88 -11.16
N LEU A 218 -33.18 -27.62 -10.36
CA LEU A 218 -32.82 -27.17 -9.02
C LEU A 218 -31.76 -26.07 -9.09
N TYR A 219 -30.82 -26.17 -10.02
CA TYR A 219 -29.82 -25.13 -10.22
C TYR A 219 -30.43 -23.76 -10.53
N GLU A 220 -31.41 -23.74 -11.43
CA GLU A 220 -32.18 -22.54 -11.79
C GLU A 220 -32.95 -21.93 -10.63
N LYS A 221 -33.42 -22.75 -9.69
CA LYS A 221 -34.21 -22.31 -8.51
C LYS A 221 -33.32 -21.88 -7.35
N ILE A 222 -32.27 -22.63 -7.05
CA ILE A 222 -31.37 -22.41 -5.92
C ILE A 222 -30.49 -21.21 -6.20
N LYS A 223 -29.93 -21.09 -7.42
CA LYS A 223 -29.00 -20.05 -7.85
C LYS A 223 -27.89 -19.87 -6.83
N PRO A 224 -26.99 -20.86 -6.66
CA PRO A 224 -25.93 -20.77 -5.67
C PRO A 224 -25.16 -19.46 -5.79
N GLN A 225 -24.85 -18.79 -4.67
CA GLN A 225 -24.09 -17.53 -4.65
C GLN A 225 -22.61 -17.77 -4.36
N ASN A 226 -22.29 -18.87 -3.71
CA ASN A 226 -20.92 -19.23 -3.42
C ASN A 226 -20.21 -19.73 -4.68
N ASN A 227 -19.07 -19.13 -5.02
CA ASN A 227 -18.28 -19.48 -6.21
C ASN A 227 -17.91 -20.97 -6.28
N PHE A 228 -17.59 -21.60 -5.15
CA PHE A 228 -17.30 -23.03 -5.10
C PHE A 228 -18.53 -23.87 -5.49
N SER A 229 -19.68 -23.59 -4.89
CA SER A 229 -20.93 -24.30 -5.22
C SER A 229 -21.31 -24.10 -6.68
N VAL A 230 -21.20 -22.90 -7.22
CA VAL A 230 -21.45 -22.62 -8.66
C VAL A 230 -20.55 -23.50 -9.54
N GLN A 231 -19.26 -23.57 -9.23
CA GLN A 231 -18.30 -24.37 -9.98
C GLN A 231 -18.60 -25.87 -9.92
N GLU A 232 -18.95 -26.41 -8.75
CA GLU A 232 -19.33 -27.79 -8.58
C GLU A 232 -20.60 -28.13 -9.38
N TRP A 233 -21.63 -27.30 -9.30
CA TRP A 233 -22.84 -27.47 -10.07
C TRP A 233 -22.57 -27.43 -11.58
N GLN A 234 -21.82 -26.45 -12.08
CA GLN A 234 -21.46 -26.34 -13.50
C GLN A 234 -20.64 -27.51 -14.00
N LYS A 235 -19.69 -28.01 -13.18
CA LYS A 235 -18.91 -29.21 -13.47
C LYS A 235 -19.79 -30.40 -13.75
N HIS A 236 -20.69 -30.73 -12.84
CA HIS A 236 -21.60 -31.88 -13.00
C HIS A 236 -22.57 -31.67 -14.17
N LEU A 237 -23.15 -30.49 -14.37
CA LEU A 237 -24.07 -30.20 -15.49
C LEU A 237 -23.41 -30.34 -16.86
N SER A 238 -22.08 -30.18 -16.94
CA SER A 238 -21.33 -30.32 -18.19
C SER A 238 -21.12 -31.76 -18.61
N ILE A 239 -21.21 -32.73 -17.68
CA ILE A 239 -21.02 -34.15 -17.97
C ILE A 239 -22.26 -34.69 -18.72
N LYS A 240 -22.02 -35.32 -19.85
CA LYS A 240 -23.08 -35.86 -20.75
C LYS A 240 -23.09 -37.38 -20.80
N GLY A 241 -21.97 -38.02 -20.44
CA GLY A 241 -21.85 -39.46 -20.41
C GLY A 241 -20.65 -39.89 -19.56
N TRP A 242 -20.73 -41.12 -19.07
CA TRP A 242 -19.64 -41.73 -18.29
C TRP A 242 -19.74 -43.24 -18.41
N ASN A 243 -18.59 -43.90 -18.26
CA ASN A 243 -18.51 -45.35 -18.12
C ASN A 243 -17.50 -45.67 -17.01
N ILE A 244 -17.94 -46.49 -16.06
CA ILE A 244 -17.10 -46.88 -14.90
C ILE A 244 -17.12 -48.41 -14.84
N ASN A 245 -15.95 -49.01 -14.78
CA ASN A 245 -15.76 -50.44 -14.56
C ASN A 245 -14.54 -50.69 -13.69
N GLU A 246 -14.19 -51.97 -13.43
CA GLU A 246 -13.09 -52.32 -12.53
C GLU A 246 -11.69 -51.88 -13.00
N THR A 247 -11.50 -51.54 -14.28
CA THR A 247 -10.23 -51.19 -14.88
C THR A 247 -10.16 -49.73 -15.36
N SER A 248 -11.28 -49.15 -15.76
CA SER A 248 -11.25 -47.84 -16.42
C SER A 248 -12.43 -46.92 -16.01
N ILE A 249 -12.20 -45.63 -16.10
CA ILE A 249 -13.21 -44.60 -15.97
C ILE A 249 -13.14 -43.70 -17.21
N GLU A 250 -14.28 -43.55 -17.90
CA GLU A 250 -14.42 -42.65 -19.04
C GLU A 250 -15.44 -41.57 -18.71
N ILE A 251 -15.11 -40.31 -19.05
CA ILE A 251 -15.98 -39.14 -18.82
C ILE A 251 -16.12 -38.39 -20.13
N HIS A 252 -17.35 -38.16 -20.55
CA HIS A 252 -17.72 -37.36 -21.72
C HIS A 252 -18.39 -36.08 -21.26
N ALA A 253 -17.89 -34.92 -21.66
CA ALA A 253 -18.46 -33.66 -21.25
C ALA A 253 -18.51 -32.64 -22.39
N LYS A 254 -19.52 -31.77 -22.34
CA LYS A 254 -19.66 -30.60 -23.21
C LYS A 254 -19.78 -29.34 -22.36
N CYS A 255 -18.78 -28.50 -22.45
CA CYS A 255 -18.66 -27.30 -21.65
C CYS A 255 -19.05 -26.05 -22.45
N THR A 256 -19.87 -25.19 -21.84
CA THR A 256 -20.29 -23.89 -22.41
C THR A 256 -19.37 -22.74 -22.03
N GLU A 257 -18.54 -22.92 -20.97
CA GLU A 257 -17.64 -21.92 -20.44
C GLU A 257 -16.23 -22.49 -20.28
N TYR A 258 -15.23 -21.69 -20.67
CA TYR A 258 -13.82 -22.04 -20.53
C TYR A 258 -13.44 -22.47 -19.10
N ASN A 259 -13.93 -21.73 -18.10
CA ASN A 259 -13.60 -22.01 -16.70
C ASN A 259 -14.16 -23.36 -16.23
N THR A 260 -15.35 -23.72 -16.67
CA THR A 260 -15.97 -25.03 -16.37
C THR A 260 -15.15 -26.18 -16.96
N GLU A 261 -14.68 -26.05 -18.22
CA GLU A 261 -13.81 -27.05 -18.83
C GLU A 261 -12.48 -27.18 -18.07
N ARG A 262 -11.86 -26.07 -17.68
CA ARG A 262 -10.64 -26.07 -16.90
C ARG A 262 -10.81 -26.78 -15.55
N ILE A 263 -11.90 -26.51 -14.83
CA ILE A 263 -12.23 -27.16 -13.56
C ILE A 263 -12.40 -28.66 -13.76
N LEU A 264 -13.13 -29.08 -14.79
CA LEU A 264 -13.35 -30.49 -15.07
C LEU A 264 -12.04 -31.23 -15.43
N ARG A 265 -11.18 -30.65 -16.27
CA ARG A 265 -9.88 -31.23 -16.60
C ARG A 265 -8.96 -31.33 -15.37
N ASN A 266 -8.97 -30.33 -14.50
CA ASN A 266 -8.22 -30.39 -13.23
C ASN A 266 -8.81 -31.44 -12.28
N PHE A 267 -10.11 -31.63 -12.28
CA PHE A 267 -10.78 -32.69 -11.51
C PHE A 267 -10.36 -34.08 -12.00
N ILE A 268 -10.27 -34.29 -13.30
CA ILE A 268 -9.73 -35.56 -13.85
C ILE A 268 -8.29 -35.80 -13.44
N LYS A 269 -7.44 -34.76 -13.51
CA LYS A 269 -6.04 -34.87 -13.02
C LYS A 269 -5.99 -35.25 -11.55
N TYR A 270 -6.92 -34.72 -10.74
CA TYR A 270 -7.04 -35.07 -9.32
C TYR A 270 -7.51 -36.50 -9.12
N ILE A 271 -8.52 -36.98 -9.86
CA ILE A 271 -8.95 -38.38 -9.82
C ILE A 271 -7.79 -39.33 -10.16
N ASN A 272 -7.04 -39.04 -11.23
CA ASN A 272 -5.87 -39.81 -11.64
C ASN A 272 -4.81 -39.88 -10.54
N TYR A 273 -4.54 -38.73 -9.89
CA TYR A 273 -3.62 -38.67 -8.75
C TYR A 273 -4.11 -39.52 -7.57
N GLU A 274 -5.41 -39.40 -7.19
CA GLU A 274 -6.00 -40.17 -6.09
C GLU A 274 -5.97 -41.70 -6.35
N ILE A 275 -6.32 -42.13 -7.55
CA ILE A 275 -6.25 -43.56 -7.92
C ILE A 275 -4.81 -44.06 -7.77
N LYS A 276 -3.82 -43.30 -8.25
CA LYS A 276 -2.41 -43.66 -8.17
C LYS A 276 -1.94 -43.83 -6.71
N VAL A 277 -2.18 -42.80 -5.88
CA VAL A 277 -1.74 -42.83 -4.48
C VAL A 277 -2.51 -43.87 -3.66
N CYS A 278 -3.77 -44.16 -3.98
CA CYS A 278 -4.55 -45.25 -3.38
C CYS A 278 -3.96 -46.60 -3.71
N LYS A 279 -3.55 -46.84 -4.95
CA LYS A 279 -2.85 -48.08 -5.36
C LYS A 279 -1.51 -48.26 -4.62
N ASP A 280 -0.73 -47.18 -4.55
CA ASP A 280 0.54 -47.18 -3.83
C ASP A 280 0.35 -47.49 -2.34
N CYS A 281 -0.74 -46.95 -1.73
CA CYS A 281 -1.11 -47.20 -0.33
C CYS A 281 -1.51 -48.66 -0.07
N LEU A 282 -2.25 -49.32 -0.99
CA LEU A 282 -2.61 -50.73 -0.87
C LEU A 282 -1.39 -51.63 -0.97
N GLY A 283 -0.41 -51.24 -1.77
CA GLY A 283 0.81 -52.03 -1.99
C GLY A 283 0.57 -53.35 -2.75
N TYR A 284 1.66 -53.99 -3.19
CA TYR A 284 1.61 -55.21 -4.05
C TYR A 284 1.55 -56.51 -3.22
N LYS A 285 1.47 -56.43 -1.89
CA LYS A 285 1.62 -57.60 -1.03
C LYS A 285 0.35 -58.43 -0.82
N ASN A 286 -0.82 -57.90 -1.11
CA ASN A 286 -2.09 -58.54 -0.88
C ASN A 286 -2.72 -58.97 -2.19
N ASN A 287 -2.72 -60.25 -2.51
CA ASN A 287 -3.22 -60.78 -3.79
C ASN A 287 -4.73 -60.90 -3.88
N GLU A 288 -5.47 -60.61 -2.82
CA GLU A 288 -6.95 -60.73 -2.74
C GLU A 288 -7.70 -59.40 -2.76
N TYR A 289 -7.16 -58.40 -2.09
CA TYR A 289 -7.73 -57.06 -2.04
C TYR A 289 -7.00 -56.11 -3.02
N ILE A 290 -7.45 -56.12 -4.25
CA ILE A 290 -6.78 -55.38 -5.33
C ILE A 290 -7.66 -54.26 -5.87
N LEU A 291 -6.97 -53.24 -6.44
CA LEU A 291 -7.61 -52.15 -7.19
C LEU A 291 -7.02 -52.10 -8.59
N ASN A 292 -7.84 -52.48 -9.60
CA ASN A 292 -7.40 -52.64 -10.99
C ASN A 292 -7.51 -51.34 -11.78
N LEU A 293 -8.21 -50.30 -11.28
CA LEU A 293 -8.44 -49.03 -11.98
C LEU A 293 -7.13 -48.45 -12.52
N GLU A 294 -7.12 -48.06 -13.77
CA GLU A 294 -6.02 -47.30 -14.37
C GLU A 294 -6.06 -45.83 -13.91
N SER A 295 -4.90 -45.27 -13.60
CA SER A 295 -4.75 -43.86 -13.20
C SER A 295 -4.47 -42.96 -14.41
N ASP A 296 -5.14 -43.22 -15.54
CA ASP A 296 -4.96 -42.49 -16.80
C ASP A 296 -6.31 -42.25 -17.50
N ILE A 297 -7.19 -41.58 -16.75
CA ILE A 297 -8.48 -41.10 -17.30
C ILE A 297 -8.16 -40.03 -18.36
N CYS A 298 -8.54 -40.32 -19.62
CA CYS A 298 -8.28 -39.41 -20.72
C CYS A 298 -9.27 -38.22 -20.69
N ALA A 299 -8.74 -37.02 -20.85
CA ALA A 299 -9.54 -35.80 -20.95
C ALA A 299 -9.92 -35.44 -22.40
N ASP A 300 -9.66 -36.33 -23.37
CA ASP A 300 -9.91 -36.08 -24.79
C ASP A 300 -11.40 -36.02 -25.14
N ASN A 301 -12.27 -36.63 -24.32
CA ASN A 301 -13.70 -36.61 -24.46
C ASN A 301 -14.39 -35.36 -23.84
N ILE A 302 -13.61 -34.38 -23.42
CA ILE A 302 -14.10 -33.09 -22.92
C ILE A 302 -13.94 -32.07 -24.03
N HIS A 303 -15.05 -31.51 -24.47
CA HIS A 303 -15.09 -30.58 -25.59
C HIS A 303 -15.86 -29.29 -25.22
N SER A 304 -15.45 -28.18 -25.86
CA SER A 304 -16.25 -26.95 -25.80
C SER A 304 -17.51 -27.12 -26.68
N ASP A 305 -18.49 -26.30 -26.45
CA ASP A 305 -19.69 -26.23 -27.30
C ASP A 305 -19.41 -25.50 -28.63
N GLY A 306 -18.19 -25.03 -28.86
CA GLY A 306 -17.75 -24.26 -30.02
C GLY A 306 -17.65 -22.76 -29.78
N SER A 307 -18.04 -22.28 -28.60
CA SER A 307 -17.97 -20.85 -28.22
C SER A 307 -16.55 -20.37 -27.90
N TYR A 308 -15.64 -21.28 -27.60
CA TYR A 308 -14.23 -20.98 -27.29
C TYR A 308 -13.31 -22.14 -27.73
N ILE A 309 -12.02 -21.85 -27.81
CA ILE A 309 -10.97 -22.86 -28.01
C ILE A 309 -10.23 -23.06 -26.68
N TYR A 310 -10.23 -24.27 -26.15
CA TYR A 310 -9.52 -24.57 -24.92
C TYR A 310 -8.01 -24.62 -25.15
N ASN A 311 -7.26 -23.82 -24.41
CA ASN A 311 -5.80 -23.85 -24.31
C ASN A 311 -5.43 -23.60 -22.84
N GLU A 312 -4.56 -24.41 -22.26
CA GLU A 312 -4.04 -24.18 -20.90
C GLU A 312 -3.01 -23.05 -20.86
N LEU A 313 -3.38 -21.86 -21.41
CA LEU A 313 -2.52 -20.70 -21.36
C LEU A 313 -2.62 -20.03 -19.98
N LYS A 314 -1.50 -19.97 -19.29
CA LYS A 314 -1.36 -19.23 -18.02
C LYS A 314 -0.02 -18.52 -18.00
N PHE A 315 0.06 -17.46 -17.22
CA PHE A 315 1.37 -16.88 -16.91
C PHE A 315 2.15 -17.88 -16.04
N GLU A 316 3.29 -18.35 -16.55
CA GLU A 316 4.21 -19.15 -15.76
C GLU A 316 5.23 -18.23 -15.08
N LEU A 317 5.32 -18.35 -13.77
CA LEU A 317 6.28 -17.61 -12.98
C LEU A 317 7.59 -18.40 -12.95
N ASN A 318 8.62 -17.89 -13.63
CA ASN A 318 9.97 -18.40 -13.42
C ASN A 318 10.44 -17.94 -12.04
N THR A 319 10.33 -18.81 -11.05
CA THR A 319 10.60 -18.52 -9.64
C THR A 319 12.01 -17.96 -9.45
N THR A 320 13.03 -18.56 -10.10
CA THR A 320 14.41 -18.09 -10.06
C THR A 320 14.57 -16.67 -10.59
N ASN A 321 13.94 -16.36 -11.73
CA ASN A 321 14.00 -15.03 -12.31
C ASN A 321 13.25 -14.00 -11.45
N ILE A 322 12.10 -14.35 -10.87
CA ILE A 322 11.35 -13.46 -9.99
C ILE A 322 12.14 -13.19 -8.72
N ILE A 323 12.70 -14.22 -8.09
CA ILE A 323 13.55 -14.05 -6.92
C ILE A 323 14.77 -13.19 -7.28
N SER A 324 15.39 -13.40 -8.44
CA SER A 324 16.49 -12.58 -8.94
C SER A 324 16.06 -11.12 -9.19
N LEU A 325 14.86 -10.88 -9.68
CA LEU A 325 14.30 -9.52 -9.85
C LEU A 325 13.98 -8.86 -8.49
N LEU A 326 13.47 -9.62 -7.54
CA LEU A 326 13.20 -9.15 -6.16
C LEU A 326 14.51 -8.85 -5.42
N MET A 327 15.56 -9.66 -5.65
CA MET A 327 16.89 -9.48 -5.05
C MET A 327 17.76 -8.48 -5.79
N GLY A 328 17.46 -8.14 -7.05
CA GLY A 328 18.20 -7.14 -7.81
C GLY A 328 17.94 -5.71 -7.29
N ASN A 329 18.72 -4.74 -7.79
CA ASN A 329 18.66 -3.31 -7.42
C ASN A 329 17.28 -2.64 -7.58
N ARG A 330 16.24 -3.39 -7.94
CA ARG A 330 14.88 -2.87 -8.12
C ARG A 330 14.03 -2.87 -6.85
N LEU A 331 14.22 -3.85 -5.96
CA LEU A 331 13.48 -3.90 -4.69
C LEU A 331 14.31 -3.32 -3.54
N TYR A 332 15.58 -3.70 -3.43
CA TYR A 332 16.50 -3.15 -2.42
C TYR A 332 17.59 -2.34 -3.14
N SER A 333 17.66 -1.06 -2.84
CA SER A 333 18.62 -0.14 -3.46
C SER A 333 20.07 -0.41 -3.01
N ARG A 334 20.25 -1.08 -1.85
CA ARG A 334 21.54 -1.26 -1.17
C ARG A 334 21.66 -2.67 -0.58
N PRO A 335 22.82 -3.36 -0.77
CA PRO A 335 23.04 -4.70 -0.23
C PRO A 335 23.02 -4.76 1.30
N GLU A 336 23.44 -3.72 1.99
CA GLU A 336 23.44 -3.65 3.46
C GLU A 336 22.04 -3.74 4.08
N TYR A 337 20.98 -3.56 3.30
CA TYR A 337 19.60 -3.72 3.77
C TYR A 337 19.26 -5.17 4.16
N ALA A 338 20.06 -6.15 3.73
CA ALA A 338 19.98 -7.51 4.27
C ALA A 338 20.10 -7.55 5.81
N LEU A 339 21.04 -6.78 6.38
CA LEU A 339 21.18 -6.66 7.83
C LEU A 339 19.98 -5.93 8.46
N ARG A 340 19.42 -4.92 7.79
CA ARG A 340 18.20 -4.24 8.25
C ARG A 340 17.03 -5.20 8.40
N GLU A 341 16.81 -6.08 7.41
CA GLU A 341 15.71 -7.06 7.43
C GLU A 341 15.90 -8.09 8.56
N LEU A 342 17.13 -8.60 8.75
CA LEU A 342 17.44 -9.49 9.86
C LEU A 342 17.22 -8.80 11.22
N LEU A 343 17.64 -7.55 11.35
CA LEU A 343 17.46 -6.77 12.57
C LEU A 343 15.97 -6.55 12.87
N GLN A 344 15.13 -6.27 11.85
CA GLN A 344 13.69 -6.14 12.01
C GLN A 344 13.05 -7.43 12.52
N ASN A 345 13.43 -8.57 11.93
CA ASN A 345 12.92 -9.87 12.38
C ASN A 345 13.33 -10.18 13.82
N SER A 346 14.59 -9.88 14.20
CA SER A 346 15.06 -10.07 15.56
C SER A 346 14.35 -9.16 16.56
N ILE A 347 14.09 -7.89 16.20
CA ILE A 347 13.33 -6.96 17.05
C ILE A 347 11.89 -7.44 17.23
N ASP A 348 11.22 -7.87 16.18
CA ASP A 348 9.87 -8.45 16.29
C ASP A 348 9.86 -9.66 17.23
N ALA A 349 10.86 -10.56 17.10
CA ALA A 349 10.95 -11.76 17.93
C ALA A 349 11.14 -11.44 19.42
N VAL A 350 12.01 -10.48 19.75
CA VAL A 350 12.25 -10.12 21.16
C VAL A 350 11.10 -9.33 21.77
N LEU A 351 10.46 -8.43 21.02
CA LEU A 351 9.29 -7.67 21.49
C LEU A 351 8.06 -8.58 21.66
N TYR A 352 7.84 -9.51 20.75
CA TYR A 352 6.77 -10.50 20.87
C TYR A 352 6.97 -11.37 22.13
N ARG A 353 8.19 -11.87 22.33
CA ARG A 353 8.52 -12.64 23.56
C ARG A 353 8.34 -11.79 24.81
N GLN A 354 8.75 -10.54 24.82
CA GLN A 354 8.58 -9.65 25.96
C GLN A 354 7.10 -9.53 26.37
N LYS A 355 6.20 -9.35 25.40
CA LYS A 355 4.76 -9.32 25.66
C LYS A 355 4.22 -10.67 26.10
N LEU A 356 4.70 -11.78 25.53
CA LEU A 356 4.33 -13.14 25.94
C LEU A 356 4.70 -13.40 27.42
N GLU A 357 5.93 -13.06 27.83
CA GLU A 357 6.39 -13.22 29.21
C GLU A 357 5.58 -12.35 30.19
N GLN A 358 5.21 -11.12 29.79
CA GLN A 358 4.33 -10.25 30.57
C GLN A 358 2.92 -10.83 30.76
N ASN A 359 2.41 -11.57 29.76
CA ASN A 359 1.11 -12.23 29.85
C ASN A 359 1.15 -13.52 30.71
N CYS A 360 2.27 -14.27 30.66
CA CYS A 360 2.40 -15.55 31.35
C CYS A 360 2.72 -15.43 32.87
N SER A 361 3.51 -14.42 33.28
CA SER A 361 3.84 -14.17 34.66
C SER A 361 4.33 -12.73 34.89
N LYS A 362 3.83 -12.07 35.94
CA LYS A 362 4.19 -10.67 36.26
C LYS A 362 5.65 -10.50 36.80
N ASP A 363 6.35 -11.59 37.08
CA ASP A 363 7.65 -11.57 37.78
C ASP A 363 8.87 -11.94 36.92
N ILE A 364 8.69 -12.19 35.61
CA ILE A 364 9.84 -12.50 34.72
C ILE A 364 10.46 -11.22 34.16
N ASN A 365 11.64 -10.88 34.67
CA ASN A 365 12.49 -9.79 34.14
C ASN A 365 13.15 -10.22 32.85
N PHE A 366 12.37 -10.29 31.73
CA PHE A 366 12.93 -10.53 30.41
C PHE A 366 13.58 -9.27 29.87
N SER A 367 14.87 -9.35 29.53
CA SER A 367 15.63 -8.27 28.90
C SER A 367 15.84 -8.61 27.41
N PRO A 368 15.21 -7.89 26.47
CA PRO A 368 15.42 -8.07 25.04
C PRO A 368 16.87 -7.83 24.64
N GLN A 369 17.48 -8.80 23.93
CA GLN A 369 18.89 -8.73 23.52
C GLN A 369 19.06 -9.22 22.08
N ILE A 370 19.88 -8.50 21.31
CA ILE A 370 20.29 -8.87 19.96
C ILE A 370 21.81 -8.73 19.88
N SER A 371 22.49 -9.77 19.43
CA SER A 371 23.93 -9.81 19.25
C SER A 371 24.26 -9.90 17.76
N ILE A 372 25.15 -9.03 17.29
CA ILE A 372 25.71 -9.04 15.95
C ILE A 372 27.20 -9.40 16.05
N LEU A 373 27.63 -10.42 15.32
CA LEU A 373 29.03 -10.82 15.24
C LEU A 373 29.46 -10.75 13.75
N TYR A 374 30.57 -10.09 13.49
CA TYR A 374 31.12 -9.91 12.15
C TYR A 374 32.62 -10.13 12.11
N ASP A 375 33.10 -10.94 11.14
CA ASP A 375 34.52 -11.30 10.96
C ASP A 375 34.99 -11.31 9.50
N ASN A 376 34.43 -10.53 8.62
CA ASN A 376 34.66 -10.51 7.16
C ASN A 376 34.15 -11.71 6.35
N ASN A 377 34.14 -12.92 6.89
CA ASN A 377 33.65 -14.15 6.23
C ASN A 377 32.24 -14.49 6.65
N PHE A 378 31.90 -14.17 7.90
CA PHE A 378 30.59 -14.46 8.48
C PHE A 378 29.97 -13.23 9.12
N LEU A 379 28.67 -13.11 8.94
CA LEU A 379 27.82 -12.18 9.69
C LEU A 379 26.78 -13.00 10.44
N THR A 380 26.80 -12.92 11.76
CA THR A 380 25.83 -13.62 12.61
C THR A 380 24.98 -12.60 13.34
N ILE A 381 23.67 -12.78 13.32
CA ILE A 381 22.72 -12.09 14.19
C ILE A 381 22.02 -13.12 15.05
N GLU A 382 21.99 -12.88 16.36
CA GLU A 382 21.36 -13.74 17.34
C GLU A 382 20.47 -12.91 18.25
N ASP A 383 19.23 -13.37 18.43
CA ASP A 383 18.26 -12.78 19.34
C ASP A 383 17.86 -13.79 20.43
N ASN A 384 17.42 -13.26 21.56
CA ASN A 384 16.79 -14.04 22.62
C ASN A 384 15.25 -13.97 22.55
N GLY A 385 14.69 -13.83 21.33
CA GLY A 385 13.26 -13.70 21.08
C GLY A 385 12.45 -14.98 21.25
N ILE A 386 11.28 -15.02 20.59
CA ILE A 386 10.35 -16.16 20.68
C ILE A 386 10.94 -17.45 20.09
N GLY A 387 11.80 -17.34 19.06
CA GLY A 387 12.34 -18.49 18.33
C GLY A 387 11.31 -19.20 17.46
N MET A 388 11.72 -20.34 16.86
CA MET A 388 10.90 -21.15 15.95
C MET A 388 11.13 -22.64 16.21
N ASP A 389 10.09 -23.43 16.05
CA ASP A 389 10.16 -24.87 15.83
C ASP A 389 10.15 -25.20 14.34
N ILE A 390 10.17 -26.49 13.99
CA ILE A 390 10.18 -26.92 12.59
C ILE A 390 8.86 -26.61 11.86
N ASN A 391 7.74 -26.57 12.58
CA ASN A 391 6.42 -26.27 11.98
C ASN A 391 6.31 -24.79 11.64
N ILE A 392 6.70 -23.90 12.56
CA ILE A 392 6.77 -22.45 12.29
C ILE A 392 7.75 -22.18 11.16
N PHE A 393 8.91 -22.83 11.17
CA PHE A 393 9.91 -22.71 10.10
C PHE A 393 9.33 -23.07 8.73
N LYS A 394 8.69 -24.24 8.60
CA LYS A 394 8.06 -24.72 7.36
C LYS A 394 6.89 -23.83 6.91
N LYS A 395 6.00 -23.47 7.86
CA LYS A 395 4.73 -22.78 7.54
C LYS A 395 4.93 -21.29 7.23
N TYR A 396 5.93 -20.64 7.85
CA TYR A 396 6.11 -19.18 7.76
C TYR A 396 7.48 -18.76 7.23
N PHE A 397 8.58 -19.26 7.79
CA PHE A 397 9.92 -18.83 7.38
C PHE A 397 10.27 -19.20 5.94
N MET A 398 9.90 -20.41 5.50
CA MET A 398 10.09 -20.90 4.13
C MET A 398 9.07 -20.34 3.14
N ASN A 399 7.91 -19.88 3.60
CA ASN A 399 6.84 -19.41 2.74
C ASN A 399 6.93 -17.89 2.56
N VAL A 400 7.46 -17.50 1.41
CA VAL A 400 7.54 -16.10 1.02
C VAL A 400 6.15 -15.45 1.01
N GLY A 401 6.00 -14.32 1.67
CA GLY A 401 4.70 -13.63 1.78
C GLY A 401 3.89 -13.97 3.03
N LYS A 402 4.33 -14.93 3.88
CA LYS A 402 3.65 -15.27 5.13
C LYS A 402 4.42 -14.76 6.35
N SER A 403 3.68 -14.33 7.38
CA SER A 403 4.23 -13.89 8.66
C SER A 403 3.59 -14.66 9.81
N TYR A 404 4.42 -15.21 10.73
CA TYR A 404 3.94 -15.90 11.94
C TYR A 404 3.10 -14.97 12.82
N TYR A 405 3.52 -13.72 12.99
CA TYR A 405 2.85 -12.75 13.86
C TYR A 405 1.42 -12.36 13.40
N LYS A 406 1.07 -12.67 12.14
CA LYS A 406 -0.27 -12.50 11.58
C LYS A 406 -1.13 -13.76 11.69
N SER A 407 -0.60 -14.86 12.23
CA SER A 407 -1.36 -16.10 12.43
C SER A 407 -2.31 -15.97 13.62
N PHE A 408 -3.39 -16.72 13.58
CA PHE A 408 -4.34 -16.82 14.69
C PHE A 408 -3.64 -17.26 15.97
N GLU A 409 -2.78 -18.29 15.91
CA GLU A 409 -2.00 -18.78 17.05
C GLU A 409 -1.16 -17.71 17.72
N ALA A 410 -0.49 -16.85 16.91
CA ALA A 410 0.32 -15.77 17.46
C ALA A 410 -0.53 -14.66 18.09
N MET A 411 -1.68 -14.33 17.47
CA MET A 411 -2.59 -13.30 17.97
C MET A 411 -3.35 -13.73 19.23
N GLU A 412 -3.68 -15.01 19.36
CA GLU A 412 -4.30 -15.54 20.57
C GLU A 412 -3.34 -15.44 21.78
N LYS A 413 -2.05 -15.75 21.56
CA LYS A 413 -1.02 -15.72 22.61
C LYS A 413 -0.65 -14.29 23.03
N VAL A 414 -0.62 -13.35 22.07
CA VAL A 414 -0.26 -11.95 22.30
C VAL A 414 -1.21 -11.04 21.53
N LYS A 415 -2.27 -10.59 22.22
CA LYS A 415 -3.25 -9.65 21.63
C LYS A 415 -2.57 -8.32 21.27
N GLU A 416 -3.00 -7.71 20.16
CA GLU A 416 -2.57 -6.39 19.70
C GLU A 416 -1.05 -6.27 19.43
N PHE A 417 -0.39 -7.34 18.96
CA PHE A 417 0.98 -7.24 18.50
C PHE A 417 1.04 -6.76 17.03
N SER A 418 1.71 -5.64 16.80
CA SER A 418 1.99 -5.14 15.46
C SER A 418 3.45 -5.43 15.09
N SER A 419 3.68 -6.37 14.19
CA SER A 419 5.02 -6.68 13.70
C SER A 419 5.57 -5.58 12.78
N ILE A 420 6.89 -5.42 12.78
CA ILE A 420 7.62 -4.57 11.85
C ILE A 420 7.73 -5.29 10.50
N SER A 421 7.92 -6.62 10.55
CA SER A 421 8.09 -7.49 9.39
C SER A 421 6.74 -7.90 8.80
N GLU A 422 6.25 -7.13 7.79
CA GLU A 422 4.91 -7.33 7.23
C GLU A 422 4.85 -8.27 6.03
N PHE A 423 5.93 -8.36 5.23
CA PHE A 423 5.87 -8.94 3.88
C PHE A 423 6.41 -10.37 3.75
N GLY A 424 7.14 -10.90 4.74
CA GLY A 424 7.71 -12.26 4.70
C GLY A 424 8.71 -12.51 3.56
N ILE A 425 9.32 -11.45 2.99
CA ILE A 425 10.30 -11.53 1.90
C ILE A 425 11.72 -11.16 2.34
N GLY A 426 11.87 -10.62 3.54
CA GLY A 426 13.12 -10.01 4.00
C GLY A 426 14.32 -10.97 4.02
N ILE A 427 14.09 -12.26 4.34
CA ILE A 427 15.16 -13.25 4.37
C ILE A 427 15.83 -13.46 3.00
N LEU A 428 15.09 -13.29 1.90
CA LEU A 428 15.66 -13.41 0.56
C LEU A 428 16.73 -12.36 0.29
N SER A 429 16.65 -11.18 0.91
CA SER A 429 17.65 -10.13 0.74
C SER A 429 19.05 -10.54 1.23
N THR A 430 19.12 -11.52 2.14
CA THR A 430 20.41 -12.01 2.65
C THR A 430 21.28 -12.66 1.57
N PHE A 431 20.70 -13.22 0.52
CA PHE A 431 21.43 -13.77 -0.62
C PHE A 431 22.10 -12.71 -1.51
N MET A 432 21.79 -11.42 -1.31
CA MET A 432 22.56 -10.34 -1.94
C MET A 432 24.00 -10.29 -1.43
N ILE A 433 24.23 -10.70 -0.18
CA ILE A 433 25.51 -10.59 0.54
C ILE A 433 26.09 -11.93 1.00
N ALA A 434 25.33 -13.02 0.92
CA ALA A 434 25.72 -14.33 1.40
C ALA A 434 25.54 -15.42 0.34
N ASP A 435 26.43 -16.40 0.35
CA ASP A 435 26.34 -17.61 -0.48
C ASP A 435 25.59 -18.74 0.24
N GLN A 436 25.55 -18.71 1.57
CA GLN A 436 24.97 -19.76 2.40
C GLN A 436 24.43 -19.17 3.70
N ILE A 437 23.32 -19.72 4.20
CA ILE A 437 22.64 -19.27 5.42
C ILE A 437 22.48 -20.47 6.36
N PHE A 438 22.76 -20.25 7.65
CA PHE A 438 22.49 -21.20 8.73
C PHE A 438 21.49 -20.56 9.68
N VAL A 439 20.39 -21.27 9.98
CA VAL A 439 19.35 -20.84 10.92
C VAL A 439 19.29 -21.84 12.07
N GLU A 440 19.64 -21.40 13.26
CA GLU A 440 19.54 -22.20 14.46
C GLU A 440 18.52 -21.54 15.41
N SER A 441 17.48 -22.27 15.83
CA SER A 441 16.38 -21.69 16.58
C SER A 441 15.80 -22.65 17.62
N LYS A 442 15.31 -22.09 18.73
CA LYS A 442 14.58 -22.83 19.78
C LYS A 442 13.36 -21.99 20.19
N LEU A 443 12.18 -22.55 20.00
CA LEU A 443 10.91 -21.91 20.30
C LEU A 443 10.67 -21.82 21.82
N ARG A 444 10.22 -20.63 22.30
CA ARG A 444 9.67 -20.41 23.62
C ARG A 444 8.15 -20.56 23.58
N THR A 445 7.62 -21.57 24.24
CA THR A 445 6.18 -21.83 24.37
C THR A 445 5.59 -21.16 25.60
N SER A 446 4.25 -21.03 25.65
CA SER A 446 3.54 -20.51 26.81
C SER A 446 3.77 -21.37 28.06
N ASN A 447 4.01 -22.68 27.87
CA ASN A 447 4.26 -23.63 28.94
C ASN A 447 5.76 -23.99 28.98
N LEU A 448 6.44 -23.69 30.10
CA LEU A 448 7.87 -23.96 30.28
C LEU A 448 8.24 -25.46 30.30
N ASN A 449 7.27 -26.33 30.52
CA ASN A 449 7.48 -27.78 30.57
C ASN A 449 7.45 -28.47 29.20
N ASP A 450 7.10 -27.75 28.15
CA ASP A 450 7.07 -28.30 26.80
C ASP A 450 8.49 -28.58 26.30
N LYS A 451 8.78 -29.84 26.01
CA LYS A 451 10.07 -30.28 25.43
C LYS A 451 10.07 -30.07 23.95
N ILE A 452 10.44 -28.85 23.50
CA ILE A 452 10.62 -28.57 22.10
C ILE A 452 12.09 -28.72 21.71
N ASN A 453 12.35 -29.54 20.69
CA ASN A 453 13.68 -29.73 20.18
C ASN A 453 14.13 -28.49 19.37
N PRO A 454 15.33 -27.98 19.58
CA PRO A 454 15.88 -26.92 18.76
C PRO A 454 16.11 -27.40 17.32
N ILE A 455 16.04 -26.47 16.38
CA ILE A 455 16.29 -26.74 14.97
C ILE A 455 17.59 -26.10 14.50
N LEU A 456 18.30 -26.75 13.60
CA LEU A 456 19.39 -26.20 12.80
C LEU A 456 19.11 -26.51 11.34
N VAL A 457 18.97 -25.47 10.52
CA VAL A 457 18.69 -25.58 9.10
C VAL A 457 19.77 -24.87 8.32
N GLU A 458 20.37 -25.58 7.38
CA GLU A 458 21.33 -25.03 6.42
C GLU A 458 20.63 -24.81 5.08
N ILE A 459 20.79 -23.60 4.54
CA ILE A 459 20.25 -23.17 3.25
C ILE A 459 21.43 -22.88 2.33
N PRO A 460 21.85 -23.86 1.48
CA PRO A 460 23.06 -23.75 0.68
C PRO A 460 22.96 -22.72 -0.45
N THR A 461 21.77 -22.63 -1.08
CA THR A 461 21.48 -21.72 -2.19
C THR A 461 20.00 -21.37 -2.18
N ILE A 462 19.62 -20.32 -2.87
CA ILE A 462 18.22 -19.86 -2.94
C ILE A 462 17.29 -20.87 -3.63
N ASP A 463 17.82 -21.67 -4.57
CA ASP A 463 17.09 -22.70 -5.33
C ASP A 463 17.35 -24.11 -4.77
N GLY A 464 18.10 -24.22 -3.66
CA GLY A 464 18.54 -25.50 -3.10
C GLY A 464 17.54 -26.08 -2.10
N TYR A 465 17.71 -27.37 -1.82
CA TYR A 465 17.01 -28.05 -0.74
C TYR A 465 17.56 -27.60 0.61
N PHE A 466 16.68 -27.37 1.58
CA PHE A 466 17.05 -27.05 2.95
C PHE A 466 17.48 -28.32 3.68
N ILE A 467 18.62 -28.23 4.38
CA ILE A 467 19.21 -29.38 5.08
C ILE A 467 18.97 -29.20 6.57
N GLN A 468 18.07 -30.01 7.14
CA GLN A 468 17.86 -30.03 8.59
C GLN A 468 18.92 -30.85 9.30
N LYS A 469 19.55 -30.29 10.34
CA LYS A 469 20.56 -30.95 11.18
C LYS A 469 20.10 -30.94 12.64
N LYS A 470 20.74 -31.78 13.46
CA LYS A 470 20.52 -31.72 14.92
C LYS A 470 21.14 -30.46 15.48
N SER A 471 20.42 -29.79 16.37
CA SER A 471 20.91 -28.64 17.14
C SER A 471 21.00 -28.96 18.61
N ASN A 472 21.96 -28.34 19.29
CA ASN A 472 22.15 -28.42 20.73
C ASN A 472 21.87 -27.05 21.40
N LYS A 473 21.18 -26.12 20.71
CA LYS A 473 20.87 -24.78 21.25
C LYS A 473 20.05 -24.89 22.54
N GLN A 474 20.61 -24.33 23.62
CA GLN A 474 19.95 -24.35 24.94
C GLN A 474 19.06 -23.14 25.14
N GLU A 475 19.50 -21.98 24.65
CA GLU A 475 18.81 -20.70 24.79
C GLU A 475 17.65 -20.55 23.81
N PHE A 476 16.56 -19.96 24.27
CA PHE A 476 15.43 -19.59 23.37
C PHE A 476 15.83 -18.43 22.46
N GLY A 477 15.23 -18.38 21.28
CA GLY A 477 15.48 -17.36 20.28
C GLY A 477 16.09 -17.92 19.00
N THR A 478 16.52 -17.05 18.11
CA THR A 478 17.02 -17.42 16.79
C THR A 478 18.42 -16.87 16.54
N LYS A 479 19.27 -17.70 15.93
CA LYS A 479 20.61 -17.35 15.47
C LYS A 479 20.68 -17.59 13.97
N ILE A 480 20.96 -16.54 13.21
CA ILE A 480 21.15 -16.61 11.75
C ILE A 480 22.60 -16.26 11.45
N THR A 481 23.31 -17.18 10.79
CA THR A 481 24.69 -17.00 10.37
C THR A 481 24.75 -17.00 8.85
N LEU A 482 25.26 -15.92 8.28
CA LEU A 482 25.48 -15.71 6.86
C LEU A 482 26.95 -15.99 6.53
N LYS A 483 27.23 -16.92 5.58
CA LYS A 483 28.54 -17.02 4.95
C LYS A 483 28.62 -16.01 3.83
N LEU A 484 29.38 -14.95 4.06
CA LEU A 484 29.39 -13.78 3.19
C LEU A 484 30.09 -14.04 1.85
N ASN A 485 29.56 -13.47 0.80
CA ASN A 485 30.08 -13.56 -0.56
C ASN A 485 31.03 -12.38 -0.89
N LYS A 486 31.52 -12.34 -2.13
CA LYS A 486 32.43 -11.30 -2.61
C LYS A 486 31.81 -9.88 -2.61
N LYS A 487 30.45 -9.80 -2.65
CA LYS A 487 29.70 -8.53 -2.67
C LYS A 487 29.41 -7.98 -1.26
N ASN A 488 30.06 -8.55 -0.23
CA ASN A 488 29.89 -8.10 1.16
C ASN A 488 30.14 -6.58 1.30
N PRO A 489 29.12 -5.79 1.63
CA PRO A 489 29.25 -4.33 1.75
C PRO A 489 29.96 -3.92 3.03
N PHE A 490 29.97 -4.75 4.06
CA PHE A 490 30.52 -4.45 5.38
C PHE A 490 32.04 -4.42 5.46
N LYS A 491 32.72 -4.68 4.33
CA LYS A 491 34.14 -4.38 4.17
C LYS A 491 34.44 -2.86 4.16
N THR A 492 33.47 -2.06 3.71
CA THR A 492 33.57 -0.61 3.56
C THR A 492 32.56 0.15 4.41
N VAL A 493 31.39 -0.45 4.67
CA VAL A 493 30.31 0.12 5.48
C VAL A 493 30.51 -0.25 6.95
N ASN A 494 30.55 0.74 7.82
CA ASN A 494 30.60 0.53 9.26
C ASN A 494 29.24 0.01 9.77
N ILE A 495 29.24 -1.19 10.35
CA ILE A 495 28.02 -1.84 10.84
C ILE A 495 27.38 -1.07 11.99
N GLU A 496 28.15 -0.55 12.94
CA GLU A 496 27.63 0.21 14.07
C GLU A 496 26.89 1.45 13.61
N GLU A 497 27.54 2.22 12.72
CA GLU A 497 26.94 3.42 12.13
C GLU A 497 25.69 3.08 11.30
N PHE A 498 25.76 1.98 10.53
CA PHE A 498 24.60 1.50 9.75
C PHE A 498 23.42 1.17 10.65
N VAL A 499 23.62 0.41 11.75
CA VAL A 499 22.57 0.04 12.70
C VAL A 499 21.95 1.28 13.36
N ARG A 500 22.77 2.23 13.79
CA ARG A 500 22.32 3.52 14.38
C ARG A 500 21.46 4.31 13.38
N ASN A 501 21.90 4.36 12.12
CA ASN A 501 21.21 5.11 11.09
C ASN A 501 19.91 4.42 10.61
N CYS A 502 19.86 3.10 10.53
CA CYS A 502 18.68 2.39 10.06
C CYS A 502 17.59 2.22 11.12
N ALA A 503 17.96 2.17 12.40
CA ALA A 503 17.03 1.94 13.51
C ALA A 503 17.15 3.00 14.64
N PRO A 504 17.09 4.30 14.33
CA PRO A 504 17.43 5.38 15.27
C PRO A 504 16.43 5.54 16.42
N LEU A 505 15.22 5.02 16.31
CA LEU A 505 14.11 5.24 17.26
C LEU A 505 13.48 3.91 17.74
N ILE A 506 14.28 2.84 17.82
CA ILE A 506 13.82 1.56 18.40
C ILE A 506 13.59 1.69 19.92
N ASP A 507 12.88 0.72 20.48
CA ASP A 507 12.61 0.67 21.92
C ASP A 507 13.92 0.56 22.74
N ASN A 508 14.08 1.44 23.72
CA ASN A 508 15.28 1.50 24.57
C ASN A 508 15.50 0.27 25.45
N SER A 509 14.49 -0.56 25.64
CA SER A 509 14.63 -1.81 26.37
C SER A 509 15.49 -2.84 25.64
N ILE A 510 15.64 -2.70 24.31
CA ILE A 510 16.37 -3.64 23.45
C ILE A 510 17.87 -3.31 23.50
N LYS A 511 18.67 -4.26 23.97
CA LYS A 511 20.14 -4.17 23.97
C LYS A 511 20.69 -4.77 22.68
N ILE A 512 21.40 -3.97 21.89
CA ILE A 512 22.08 -4.44 20.66
C ILE A 512 23.59 -4.40 20.89
N THR A 513 24.27 -5.52 20.62
CA THR A 513 25.73 -5.60 20.72
C THR A 513 26.35 -5.91 19.37
N LEU A 514 27.55 -5.35 19.10
CA LEU A 514 28.39 -5.68 17.95
C LEU A 514 29.74 -6.21 18.48
N ASN A 515 30.09 -7.44 18.13
CA ASN A 515 31.32 -8.08 18.60
C ASN A 515 31.50 -7.95 20.13
N ASN A 516 30.41 -8.26 20.86
CA ASN A 516 30.31 -8.16 22.33
C ASN A 516 30.41 -6.74 22.93
N LYS A 517 30.41 -5.69 22.10
CA LYS A 517 30.35 -4.30 22.58
C LYS A 517 28.94 -3.76 22.39
N LEU A 518 28.40 -3.12 23.44
CA LEU A 518 27.07 -2.50 23.36
C LEU A 518 27.09 -1.35 22.35
N ILE A 519 26.16 -1.35 21.41
CA ILE A 519 25.92 -0.22 20.53
C ILE A 519 25.09 0.81 21.31
N ASP A 520 25.66 1.99 21.52
CA ASP A 520 24.89 3.10 22.07
C ASP A 520 23.95 3.65 20.99
N MET A 521 22.66 3.34 21.08
CA MET A 521 21.64 3.80 20.13
C MET A 521 21.29 5.29 20.30
N GLY A 522 21.96 6.01 21.21
CA GLY A 522 21.82 7.47 21.37
C GLY A 522 20.51 7.92 22.02
N VAL A 523 19.66 6.99 22.45
CA VAL A 523 18.32 7.30 23.01
C VAL A 523 18.36 7.27 24.54
N LYS A 524 19.33 7.92 25.17
CA LYS A 524 19.18 8.28 26.58
C LYS A 524 18.25 9.49 26.67
N SER A 525 17.14 9.28 27.30
CA SER A 525 16.06 10.14 27.82
C SER A 525 15.89 11.63 27.44
N ASN A 526 16.80 12.29 26.73
CA ASN A 526 16.69 13.70 26.32
C ASN A 526 17.36 14.03 24.96
N SER A 527 17.78 13.05 24.20
CA SER A 527 18.65 13.30 23.06
C SER A 527 18.06 12.96 21.67
N TYR A 528 16.82 13.38 21.39
CA TYR A 528 16.41 13.64 19.99
C TYR A 528 17.43 14.55 19.29
N ASN A 529 18.19 15.33 20.05
CA ASN A 529 19.24 16.21 19.58
C ASN A 529 20.43 15.45 18.93
N ALA A 530 20.75 14.26 19.39
CA ALA A 530 21.83 13.45 18.82
C ALA A 530 21.43 12.78 17.50
N ALA A 531 20.14 12.49 17.30
CA ALA A 531 19.64 11.87 16.08
C ALA A 531 19.71 12.82 14.87
N ILE A 532 19.66 14.16 15.08
CA ILE A 532 19.60 15.17 14.00
C ILE A 532 20.94 15.88 13.81
N ASN A 533 21.96 15.67 14.66
CA ASN A 533 23.20 16.47 14.66
C ASN A 533 22.95 17.98 14.84
N LEU A 534 22.08 18.33 15.81
CA LEU A 534 21.67 19.73 16.10
C LEU A 534 22.81 20.65 16.60
N ASN A 535 24.00 20.14 16.83
CA ASN A 535 25.15 20.94 17.27
C ASN A 535 25.55 22.01 16.23
N MET A 536 25.10 21.87 14.99
CA MET A 536 25.37 22.82 13.88
C MET A 536 24.14 23.70 13.57
N CYS A 537 23.14 23.72 14.42
CA CYS A 537 21.91 24.47 14.20
C CYS A 537 21.60 25.35 15.42
N GLU A 538 21.06 26.55 15.15
CA GLU A 538 20.43 27.38 16.18
C GLU A 538 18.95 26.97 16.32
N ILE A 539 18.54 26.55 17.52
CA ILE A 539 17.17 26.12 17.80
C ILE A 539 16.40 27.31 18.38
N TYR A 540 15.35 27.73 17.69
CA TYR A 540 14.44 28.80 18.14
C TYR A 540 13.30 28.26 19.00
N TYR A 541 12.73 27.09 18.61
CA TYR A 541 11.62 26.50 19.33
C TYR A 541 11.60 24.97 19.16
N THR A 542 11.22 24.29 20.25
CA THR A 542 11.04 22.84 20.27
C THR A 542 9.68 22.52 20.83
N PHE A 543 8.96 21.61 20.19
CA PHE A 543 7.65 21.17 20.63
C PHE A 543 7.41 19.68 20.33
N ASP A 544 6.54 19.06 21.14
CA ASP A 544 6.17 17.66 20.98
C ASP A 544 5.08 17.52 19.90
N LEU A 545 5.23 16.48 19.07
CA LEU A 545 4.25 16.04 18.10
C LEU A 545 3.81 14.61 18.48
N ASN A 546 2.75 14.51 19.28
CA ASN A 546 2.22 13.25 19.77
C ASN A 546 0.75 13.09 19.39
N SER A 547 0.36 11.90 18.97
CA SER A 547 -1.04 11.53 18.69
C SER A 547 -1.26 10.05 18.90
N SER A 548 -2.22 9.70 19.75
CA SER A 548 -2.64 8.31 19.95
C SER A 548 -3.34 7.74 18.72
N GLU A 549 -4.14 8.54 18.02
CA GLU A 549 -4.86 8.17 16.81
C GLU A 549 -3.90 7.67 15.71
N PHE A 550 -2.79 8.38 15.51
CA PHE A 550 -1.80 8.03 14.49
C PHE A 550 -0.63 7.20 15.04
N GLY A 551 -0.67 6.80 16.33
CA GLY A 551 0.47 6.16 16.98
C GLY A 551 1.76 6.98 16.81
N LEU A 552 1.62 8.31 16.79
CA LEU A 552 2.72 9.24 16.54
C LEU A 552 3.34 9.68 17.86
N LYS A 553 4.68 9.57 17.95
CA LYS A 553 5.48 10.11 19.04
C LYS A 553 6.72 10.80 18.48
N GLY A 554 6.99 11.99 18.95
CA GLY A 554 8.22 12.68 18.56
C GLY A 554 8.25 14.15 18.86
N LYS A 555 9.24 14.83 18.28
CA LYS A 555 9.51 16.26 18.46
C LYS A 555 9.74 16.95 17.11
N ALA A 556 9.40 18.21 17.08
CA ALA A 556 9.72 19.12 15.99
C ALA A 556 10.60 20.26 16.53
N PHE A 557 11.52 20.70 15.68
CA PHE A 557 12.51 21.74 15.98
C PHE A 557 12.43 22.83 14.92
N LEU A 558 12.10 24.06 15.31
CA LEU A 558 12.21 25.23 14.47
C LEU A 558 13.66 25.72 14.52
N ILE A 559 14.39 25.67 13.42
CA ILE A 559 15.84 25.88 13.41
C ILE A 559 16.31 26.87 12.36
N ARG A 560 17.54 27.39 12.60
CA ARG A 560 18.39 28.00 11.59
C ARG A 560 19.62 27.13 11.36
N GLU A 561 19.89 26.76 10.12
CA GLU A 561 21.15 26.11 9.72
C GLU A 561 22.26 27.15 9.65
N GLN A 562 23.44 26.90 10.29
CA GLN A 562 24.51 27.89 10.42
C GLN A 562 25.42 27.97 9.21
N GLU A 563 25.56 26.90 8.41
CA GLU A 563 26.39 26.87 7.19
C GLU A 563 25.73 26.04 6.07
N ASP A 564 25.97 26.41 4.82
CA ASP A 564 25.40 25.75 3.62
C ASP A 564 25.90 24.31 3.38
N TYR A 565 26.90 23.82 4.15
CA TYR A 565 27.61 22.57 3.91
C TYR A 565 27.10 21.38 4.77
N VAL A 566 26.45 21.62 5.89
CA VAL A 566 25.96 20.58 6.78
C VAL A 566 24.45 20.71 6.92
N ARG A 567 23.70 19.85 6.22
CA ARG A 567 22.24 19.81 6.33
C ARG A 567 21.84 18.92 7.51
N CYS A 568 21.06 19.46 8.44
CA CYS A 568 20.34 18.67 9.42
C CYS A 568 19.27 17.83 8.71
N GLU A 569 19.29 16.51 8.92
CA GLU A 569 18.33 15.60 8.29
C GLU A 569 17.12 15.34 9.21
N ASN A 570 15.95 15.14 8.62
CA ASN A 570 14.79 14.65 9.34
C ASN A 570 14.97 13.18 9.69
N VAL A 571 14.50 12.77 10.87
CA VAL A 571 14.46 11.39 11.30
C VAL A 571 13.00 10.97 11.44
N ILE A 572 12.46 10.41 10.39
CA ILE A 572 11.11 9.86 10.38
C ILE A 572 11.24 8.35 10.39
N ALA A 573 10.60 7.71 11.37
CA ALA A 573 10.67 6.28 11.56
C ALA A 573 9.28 5.64 11.59
N LYS A 574 9.21 4.39 11.14
CA LYS A 574 8.08 3.49 11.31
C LYS A 574 8.53 2.35 12.22
N ASN A 575 7.88 2.22 13.38
CA ASN A 575 8.25 1.25 14.41
C ASN A 575 9.76 1.28 14.75
N GLY A 576 10.31 2.49 14.85
CA GLY A 576 11.73 2.72 15.17
C GLY A 576 12.70 2.68 14.00
N PHE A 577 12.34 2.17 12.83
CA PHE A 577 13.17 2.11 11.63
C PHE A 577 13.00 3.33 10.74
N ARG A 578 14.11 3.89 10.30
CA ARG A 578 14.16 5.12 9.48
C ARG A 578 13.50 4.92 8.12
N ILE A 579 12.64 5.89 7.75
CA ILE A 579 11.98 5.99 6.44
C ILE A 579 12.39 7.32 5.80
N TYR A 580 12.80 7.28 4.53
CA TYR A 580 13.15 8.47 3.78
C TYR A 580 11.88 9.13 3.22
N CYS A 581 11.31 10.08 3.97
CA CYS A 581 10.07 10.75 3.59
C CYS A 581 10.23 12.27 3.70
N GLN A 582 10.08 12.98 2.58
CA GLN A 582 10.07 14.44 2.53
C GLN A 582 8.66 15.03 2.58
N ASN A 583 7.63 14.23 2.27
CA ASN A 583 6.26 14.72 2.10
C ASN A 583 5.54 15.07 3.41
N LEU A 584 6.07 14.65 4.56
CA LEU A 584 5.51 14.96 5.89
C LEU A 584 6.03 16.28 6.48
N ILE A 585 7.04 16.90 5.86
CA ILE A 585 7.69 18.08 6.39
C ILE A 585 6.87 19.32 5.99
N PRO A 586 6.39 20.14 6.94
CA PRO A 586 5.77 21.41 6.63
C PRO A 586 6.72 22.30 5.86
N SER A 587 6.30 22.78 4.71
CA SER A 587 7.19 23.43 3.75
C SER A 587 7.33 24.95 3.95
N TRP A 588 6.51 25.57 4.81
CA TRP A 588 6.48 26.99 5.04
C TRP A 588 7.42 27.48 6.15
N ALA A 589 8.02 26.56 6.91
CA ALA A 589 9.04 26.88 7.94
C ALA A 589 10.18 25.86 7.89
N ASN A 590 11.35 26.27 8.39
CA ASN A 590 12.51 25.36 8.50
C ASN A 590 12.39 24.51 9.75
N ILE A 591 11.67 23.40 9.59
CA ILE A 591 11.35 22.47 10.67
C ILE A 591 12.12 21.18 10.42
N LYS A 592 12.74 20.67 11.47
CA LYS A 592 13.27 19.31 11.51
C LYS A 592 12.40 18.46 12.41
N LEU A 593 12.13 17.25 11.93
CA LEU A 593 11.23 16.30 12.56
C LEU A 593 12.01 15.08 13.06
N VAL A 594 11.74 14.66 14.28
CA VAL A 594 12.12 13.35 14.82
C VAL A 594 10.84 12.66 15.25
N LEU A 595 10.34 11.78 14.40
CA LEU A 595 9.03 11.18 14.55
C LEU A 595 9.11 9.66 14.45
N ASN A 596 8.44 8.94 15.37
CA ASN A 596 8.19 7.52 15.28
C ASN A 596 6.68 7.27 15.11
N ILE A 597 6.31 6.54 14.08
CA ILE A 597 4.94 6.23 13.70
C ILE A 597 4.72 4.74 13.95
N THR A 598 3.72 4.38 14.76
CA THR A 598 3.43 2.97 15.11
C THR A 598 2.07 2.50 14.59
N ASN A 599 1.21 3.39 14.04
CA ASN A 599 -0.11 3.02 13.53
C ASN A 599 -0.01 2.02 12.36
N PRO A 600 -0.63 0.82 12.45
CA PRO A 600 -0.54 -0.22 11.42
C PRO A 600 -1.17 0.17 10.07
N ASN A 601 -2.13 1.11 10.06
CA ASN A 601 -2.80 1.54 8.82
C ASN A 601 -1.93 2.43 7.94
N ILE A 602 -0.85 3.00 8.50
CA ILE A 602 0.15 3.75 7.74
C ILE A 602 1.19 2.77 7.21
N LYS A 603 1.00 2.34 5.97
CA LYS A 603 1.76 1.27 5.33
C LYS A 603 3.01 1.77 4.63
N LEU A 604 4.00 0.88 4.50
CA LEU A 604 5.23 1.10 3.74
C LEU A 604 5.16 0.42 2.36
N SER A 605 5.95 0.94 1.43
CA SER A 605 6.27 0.25 0.17
C SER A 605 7.00 -1.08 0.43
N ALA A 606 7.00 -1.99 -0.54
CA ALA A 606 7.59 -3.32 -0.39
C ALA A 606 9.10 -3.28 -0.01
N ASN A 607 9.85 -2.27 -0.47
CA ASN A 607 11.25 -2.04 -0.09
C ASN A 607 11.41 -1.32 1.26
N ARG A 608 10.33 -0.95 1.92
CA ARG A 608 10.28 -0.24 3.21
C ARG A 608 11.06 1.07 3.27
N GLU A 609 11.30 1.69 2.12
CA GLU A 609 12.01 2.98 2.05
C GLU A 609 11.06 4.17 2.09
N ASN A 610 9.80 3.99 1.65
CA ASN A 610 8.81 5.05 1.53
C ASN A 610 7.46 4.65 2.12
N PHE A 611 6.66 5.63 2.53
CA PHE A 611 5.27 5.41 2.86
C PHE A 611 4.41 5.26 1.60
N ILE A 612 3.38 4.41 1.69
CA ILE A 612 2.31 4.36 0.69
C ILE A 612 1.38 5.55 0.96
N ILE A 613 1.17 6.37 -0.07
CA ILE A 613 0.27 7.53 0.02
C ILE A 613 -1.16 7.03 -0.09
N ASN A 614 -1.80 6.82 1.05
CA ASN A 614 -3.19 6.45 1.19
C ASN A 614 -3.95 7.51 2.02
N GLU A 615 -5.22 7.31 2.27
CA GLU A 615 -6.07 8.24 3.03
C GLU A 615 -5.54 8.49 4.47
N ASP A 616 -5.06 7.44 5.14
CA ASP A 616 -4.54 7.55 6.52
C ASP A 616 -3.22 8.33 6.55
N PHE A 617 -2.36 8.15 5.54
CA PHE A 617 -1.15 8.95 5.38
C PHE A 617 -1.46 10.44 5.15
N GLU A 618 -2.46 10.74 4.32
CA GLU A 618 -2.89 12.13 4.08
C GLU A 618 -3.54 12.75 5.33
N LYS A 619 -4.26 11.98 6.15
CA LYS A 619 -4.76 12.42 7.46
C LYS A 619 -3.62 12.75 8.43
N LEU A 620 -2.62 11.86 8.52
CA LEU A 620 -1.42 12.08 9.32
C LEU A 620 -0.68 13.36 8.89
N LYS A 621 -0.48 13.54 7.59
CA LYS A 621 0.17 14.72 7.02
C LYS A 621 -0.56 16.02 7.43
N LYS A 622 -1.88 16.05 7.25
CA LYS A 622 -2.73 17.18 7.65
C LYS A 622 -2.65 17.44 9.16
N PHE A 623 -2.58 16.37 9.96
CA PHE A 623 -2.41 16.51 11.41
C PHE A 623 -1.08 17.19 11.74
N ILE A 624 0.03 16.72 11.18
CA ILE A 624 1.38 17.29 11.40
C ILE A 624 1.42 18.76 10.97
N GLU A 625 0.87 19.09 9.79
CA GLU A 625 0.80 20.46 9.27
C GLU A 625 0.00 21.36 10.21
N LYS A 626 -1.19 20.93 10.63
CA LYS A 626 -2.07 21.69 11.52
C LYS A 626 -1.50 21.86 12.92
N GLU A 627 -0.91 20.80 13.49
CA GLU A 627 -0.34 20.87 14.83
C GLU A 627 0.93 21.75 14.85
N THR A 628 1.74 21.65 13.81
CA THR A 628 2.89 22.56 13.63
C THR A 628 2.46 24.01 13.52
N GLU A 629 1.40 24.30 12.73
CA GLU A 629 0.82 25.65 12.64
C GLU A 629 0.36 26.15 14.01
N ASN A 630 -0.34 25.32 14.78
CA ASN A 630 -0.81 25.66 16.12
C ASN A 630 0.36 25.99 17.06
N LYS A 631 1.38 25.12 17.10
CA LYS A 631 2.53 25.29 18.01
C LYS A 631 3.37 26.52 17.67
N ILE A 632 3.59 26.80 16.39
CA ILE A 632 4.31 28.01 15.99
C ILE A 632 3.45 29.25 16.25
N TYR A 633 2.12 29.17 16.06
CA TYR A 633 1.22 30.25 16.44
C TYR A 633 1.29 30.56 17.94
N GLU A 634 1.21 29.55 18.80
CA GLU A 634 1.33 29.69 20.26
C GLU A 634 2.67 30.35 20.63
N TYR A 635 3.76 29.90 20.01
CA TYR A 635 5.11 30.43 20.23
C TYR A 635 5.21 31.90 19.85
N LEU A 636 4.77 32.30 18.66
CA LEU A 636 4.79 33.68 18.20
C LEU A 636 3.88 34.59 19.03
N LEU A 637 2.72 34.09 19.44
CA LEU A 637 1.77 34.81 20.31
C LEU A 637 2.37 35.07 21.70
N ASP A 638 3.05 34.08 22.28
CA ASP A 638 3.73 34.24 23.58
C ASP A 638 4.82 35.32 23.51
N ILE A 639 5.63 35.32 22.45
CA ILE A 639 6.65 36.38 22.25
C ILE A 639 6.01 37.73 22.02
N LYS A 640 4.95 37.83 21.23
CA LYS A 640 4.20 39.08 21.00
C LYS A 640 3.69 39.69 22.28
N ASN A 641 3.19 38.85 23.21
CA ASN A 641 2.63 39.32 24.49
C ASN A 641 3.72 39.75 25.47
N LYS A 642 4.96 39.30 25.32
CA LYS A 642 6.12 39.61 26.21
C LYS A 642 6.95 40.78 25.73
N GLN A 643 6.80 41.24 24.52
CA GLN A 643 7.64 42.26 23.89
C GLN A 643 6.80 43.46 23.40
N THR A 644 7.47 44.61 23.16
CA THR A 644 6.88 45.71 22.43
C THR A 644 6.66 45.37 20.97
N GLU A 645 5.70 45.98 20.32
CA GLU A 645 5.33 45.71 18.94
C GLU A 645 6.53 45.84 17.98
N ASP A 646 7.38 46.85 18.15
CA ASP A 646 8.59 47.05 17.35
C ASP A 646 9.61 45.90 17.53
N LYS A 647 9.87 45.46 18.77
CA LYS A 647 10.80 44.35 19.04
C LYS A 647 10.23 43.05 18.49
N TYR A 648 8.95 42.81 18.63
CA TYR A 648 8.28 41.63 18.07
C TYR A 648 8.39 41.59 16.55
N VAL A 649 8.12 42.69 15.88
CA VAL A 649 8.24 42.82 14.42
C VAL A 649 9.67 42.53 13.99
N GLN A 650 10.66 43.15 14.63
CA GLN A 650 12.07 42.86 14.34
C GLN A 650 12.44 41.39 14.50
N PHE A 651 11.98 40.75 15.57
CA PHE A 651 12.20 39.33 15.81
C PHE A 651 11.60 38.45 14.70
N VAL A 652 10.34 38.66 14.31
CA VAL A 652 9.69 37.92 13.22
C VAL A 652 10.45 38.11 11.90
N TYR A 653 10.91 39.32 11.62
CA TYR A 653 11.67 39.60 10.40
C TYR A 653 13.06 38.95 10.40
N GLU A 654 13.70 38.80 11.56
CA GLU A 654 14.93 38.01 11.69
C GLU A 654 14.70 36.55 11.40
N LEU A 655 13.61 35.95 11.90
CA LEU A 655 13.21 34.58 11.56
C LEU A 655 13.04 34.40 10.05
N ILE A 656 12.43 35.36 9.38
CA ILE A 656 12.21 35.32 7.93
C ILE A 656 13.52 35.52 7.17
N LYS A 657 14.33 36.50 7.57
CA LYS A 657 15.65 36.80 6.97
C LYS A 657 16.60 35.61 7.07
N ASN A 658 16.56 34.92 8.20
CA ASN A 658 17.37 33.73 8.48
C ASN A 658 16.76 32.44 7.93
N LYS A 659 15.71 32.55 7.11
CA LYS A 659 15.01 31.41 6.49
C LYS A 659 14.43 30.39 7.49
N VAL A 660 14.18 30.80 8.73
CA VAL A 660 13.54 29.99 9.77
C VAL A 660 12.05 29.87 9.48
N LEU A 661 11.40 30.98 9.14
CA LEU A 661 10.03 31.04 8.61
C LEU A 661 10.09 31.34 7.11
N PHE A 662 9.20 30.69 6.36
CA PHE A 662 9.03 30.87 4.90
C PHE A 662 10.30 30.58 4.08
N ASN A 663 10.97 29.48 4.43
CA ASN A 663 12.14 29.01 3.72
C ASN A 663 11.81 28.72 2.24
N ASP A 664 12.66 29.21 1.31
CA ASP A 664 12.59 28.94 -0.14
C ASP A 664 11.27 29.27 -0.88
N THR A 665 10.48 30.22 -0.40
CA THR A 665 9.23 30.63 -1.06
C THR A 665 9.42 31.20 -2.47
N TYR A 666 10.63 31.59 -2.83
CA TYR A 666 10.93 32.17 -4.15
C TYR A 666 10.87 31.20 -5.33
N ARG A 667 11.05 29.89 -5.08
CA ARG A 667 11.11 28.87 -6.12
C ARG A 667 9.85 28.01 -6.26
N GLN A 668 8.96 28.02 -5.28
CA GLN A 668 7.73 27.20 -5.28
C GLN A 668 6.49 28.09 -5.24
N LYS A 669 5.75 28.14 -6.36
CA LYS A 669 4.61 29.02 -6.65
C LYS A 669 3.35 28.90 -5.74
N ASN A 670 3.32 28.01 -4.71
CA ASN A 670 2.08 27.69 -3.99
C ASN A 670 2.20 27.68 -2.46
N LYS A 671 3.22 28.32 -1.87
CA LYS A 671 3.36 28.34 -0.41
C LYS A 671 2.70 29.60 0.16
N VAL A 672 1.53 29.40 0.72
CA VAL A 672 0.74 30.45 1.38
C VAL A 672 1.05 30.42 2.88
N ILE A 673 1.19 31.61 3.50
CA ILE A 673 1.28 31.72 4.97
C ILE A 673 0.06 31.05 5.57
N PRO A 674 0.21 30.12 6.55
CA PRO A 674 -0.94 29.53 7.23
C PRO A 674 -1.88 30.57 7.81
N LYS A 675 -3.19 30.36 7.65
CA LYS A 675 -4.21 31.35 8.00
C LYS A 675 -4.12 31.87 9.44
N LYS A 676 -3.81 30.98 10.40
CA LYS A 676 -3.66 31.38 11.80
C LYS A 676 -2.46 32.29 12.02
N ILE A 677 -1.37 32.09 11.28
CA ILE A 677 -0.12 32.86 11.43
C ILE A 677 -0.25 34.24 10.79
N GLN A 678 -1.14 34.42 9.80
CA GLN A 678 -1.38 35.70 9.12
C GLN A 678 -1.72 36.83 10.07
N ASP A 679 -2.39 36.56 11.21
CA ASP A 679 -2.72 37.53 12.21
C ASP A 679 -1.51 37.99 13.06
N LEU A 680 -0.47 37.20 13.12
CA LEU A 680 0.75 37.45 13.91
C LEU A 680 1.89 38.06 13.11
N ILE A 681 1.82 38.01 11.76
CA ILE A 681 2.84 38.65 10.94
C ILE A 681 2.39 40.08 10.67
N LEU A 682 3.08 41.00 11.32
CA LEU A 682 2.81 42.44 11.24
C LEU A 682 3.72 43.12 10.23
N LEU A 683 3.17 43.98 9.39
CA LEU A 683 3.91 44.81 8.45
C LEU A 683 3.77 46.28 8.84
N PRO A 684 4.85 47.06 8.89
CA PRO A 684 4.78 48.49 9.07
C PRO A 684 4.19 49.13 7.81
N VAL A 685 3.11 49.83 7.96
CA VAL A 685 2.41 50.49 6.89
C VAL A 685 2.18 51.94 7.20
N ILE A 686 2.06 52.77 6.14
CA ILE A 686 1.70 54.16 6.23
C ILE A 686 0.35 54.33 5.52
N ASP A 687 -0.57 54.95 6.18
CA ASP A 687 -1.89 55.30 5.59
C ASP A 687 -1.81 56.57 4.73
N ALA A 688 -2.92 56.88 4.05
CA ALA A 688 -3.05 58.10 3.21
C ALA A 688 -2.91 59.40 4.00
N ASN A 689 -3.01 59.35 5.35
CA ASN A 689 -2.83 60.51 6.23
C ASN A 689 -1.43 60.61 6.84
N ASN A 690 -0.50 59.82 6.32
CA ASN A 690 0.90 59.72 6.78
C ASN A 690 1.06 59.16 8.21
N ASN A 691 0.10 58.43 8.73
CA ASN A 691 0.23 57.75 10.02
C ASN A 691 0.89 56.41 9.86
N GLU A 692 1.94 56.20 10.62
CA GLU A 692 2.57 54.90 10.73
C GLU A 692 1.84 53.96 11.66
N GLN A 693 1.58 52.74 11.23
CA GLN A 693 0.90 51.71 12.05
C GLN A 693 1.37 50.34 11.62
N TYR A 694 1.17 49.34 12.47
CA TYR A 694 1.37 47.94 12.13
C TYR A 694 0.05 47.30 11.71
N LYS A 695 0.03 46.61 10.56
CA LYS A 695 -1.12 45.83 10.06
C LYS A 695 -0.74 44.39 9.89
N SER A 696 -1.63 43.49 10.32
CA SER A 696 -1.42 42.08 10.09
C SER A 696 -1.56 41.71 8.59
N VAL A 697 -0.93 40.62 8.19
CA VAL A 697 -1.07 40.07 6.83
C VAL A 697 -2.56 39.89 6.47
N LYS A 698 -3.35 39.42 7.43
CA LYS A 698 -4.80 39.26 7.25
C LYS A 698 -5.52 40.60 6.99
N ASP A 699 -5.18 41.63 7.73
CA ASP A 699 -5.78 42.96 7.55
C ASP A 699 -5.40 43.55 6.20
N LEU A 700 -4.13 43.34 5.77
CA LEU A 700 -3.69 43.81 4.45
C LEU A 700 -4.47 43.15 3.31
N MET A 701 -4.90 41.90 3.47
CA MET A 701 -5.71 41.20 2.46
C MET A 701 -7.07 41.87 2.22
N LEU A 702 -7.53 42.71 3.12
CA LEU A 702 -8.79 43.46 2.98
C LEU A 702 -8.67 44.73 2.09
N PHE A 703 -7.43 45.23 1.94
CA PHE A 703 -7.18 46.45 1.12
C PHE A 703 -7.08 46.12 -0.36
N LYS A 704 -7.65 46.96 -1.21
CA LYS A 704 -7.60 46.82 -2.68
C LYS A 704 -6.27 47.23 -3.27
N ASN A 705 -5.66 48.27 -2.71
CA ASN A 705 -4.44 48.90 -3.22
C ASN A 705 -3.35 48.80 -2.16
N ILE A 706 -2.28 48.08 -2.43
CA ILE A 706 -1.10 47.97 -1.55
C ILE A 706 0.11 48.29 -2.39
N ILE A 707 0.91 49.23 -1.93
CA ILE A 707 2.15 49.65 -2.61
C ILE A 707 3.32 49.34 -1.71
N THR A 708 4.40 48.91 -2.30
CA THR A 708 5.70 48.79 -1.64
C THR A 708 6.78 49.44 -2.49
N PHE A 709 7.84 49.88 -1.87
CA PHE A 709 8.96 50.46 -2.57
C PHE A 709 10.29 50.01 -1.99
N SER A 710 11.34 50.00 -2.81
CA SER A 710 12.70 49.71 -2.38
C SER A 710 13.64 50.79 -2.87
N ARG A 711 14.67 51.07 -2.04
CA ARG A 711 15.73 52.03 -2.42
C ARG A 711 16.62 51.39 -3.52
N ILE A 712 16.89 52.14 -4.58
CA ILE A 712 17.86 51.73 -5.59
C ILE A 712 19.24 51.92 -4.96
N PRO A 713 20.16 50.91 -4.90
CA PRO A 713 21.53 51.15 -4.50
C PRO A 713 22.21 51.99 -5.55
N LEU A 714 22.42 53.27 -5.22
CA LEU A 714 23.17 54.21 -6.06
C LEU A 714 24.66 53.80 -6.08
N ARG A 715 25.20 53.52 -7.26
CA ARG A 715 26.60 53.18 -7.47
C ARG A 715 27.59 54.29 -7.12
N ASN A 716 27.13 55.58 -6.99
CA ASN A 716 27.96 56.74 -6.62
C ASN A 716 27.42 57.41 -5.36
N LYS A 717 28.27 57.56 -4.36
CA LYS A 717 27.99 58.10 -3.02
C LYS A 717 27.57 59.57 -2.98
N ASP A 718 27.55 60.32 -4.11
CA ASP A 718 27.49 61.79 -4.09
C ASP A 718 26.21 62.38 -4.70
N GLN A 719 25.14 61.64 -4.92
CA GLN A 719 23.92 62.23 -5.45
C GLN A 719 22.71 61.94 -4.58
N PHE A 720 22.27 62.98 -3.85
CA PHE A 720 20.95 63.28 -3.30
C PHE A 720 20.18 62.15 -2.66
N SER A 721 20.31 61.99 -1.34
CA SER A 721 19.35 61.27 -0.52
C SER A 721 18.11 62.15 -0.34
N VAL A 722 17.07 61.86 -1.11
CA VAL A 722 15.73 62.41 -0.85
C VAL A 722 15.17 61.71 0.37
N PRO A 723 14.67 62.49 1.39
CA PRO A 723 14.04 61.86 2.53
C PRO A 723 12.80 61.06 2.12
N TYR A 724 12.52 59.99 2.81
CA TYR A 724 11.32 59.15 2.56
C TYR A 724 10.04 59.96 2.59
N THR A 725 9.97 61.01 3.45
CA THR A 725 8.83 61.89 3.57
C THR A 725 8.43 62.62 2.29
N GLU A 726 9.42 63.09 1.48
CA GLU A 726 9.11 63.73 0.19
C GLU A 726 8.47 62.81 -0.86
N ILE A 727 8.73 61.48 -0.77
CA ILE A 727 8.12 60.50 -1.66
C ILE A 727 6.69 60.23 -1.26
N PHE A 728 6.43 60.22 0.05
CA PHE A 728 5.06 60.09 0.54
C PHE A 728 4.19 61.30 0.14
N ASP A 729 4.68 62.49 0.25
CA ASP A 729 3.99 63.70 -0.17
C ASP A 729 3.64 63.68 -1.66
N ILE A 730 4.56 63.24 -2.50
CA ILE A 730 4.34 63.11 -3.93
C ILE A 730 3.33 61.94 -4.21
N LEU A 731 3.41 60.83 -3.51
CA LEU A 731 2.52 59.71 -3.70
C LEU A 731 1.12 59.99 -3.13
N ALA A 732 1.01 60.68 -2.00
CA ALA A 732 -0.27 61.05 -1.38
C ALA A 732 -1.15 61.91 -2.29
N GLU A 733 -0.56 62.74 -3.14
CA GLU A 733 -1.26 63.57 -4.10
C GLU A 733 -1.92 62.75 -5.24
N TYR A 734 -1.41 61.57 -5.53
CA TYR A 734 -1.84 60.73 -6.65
C TYR A 734 -2.51 59.42 -6.25
N LEU A 735 -2.53 59.07 -4.95
CA LEU A 735 -3.04 57.79 -4.47
C LEU A 735 -4.48 57.87 -3.97
N PRO A 736 -5.34 56.90 -4.22
CA PRO A 736 -6.65 56.84 -3.61
C PRO A 736 -6.58 56.77 -2.09
N SER A 737 -7.56 57.34 -1.40
CA SER A 737 -7.64 57.36 0.06
C SER A 737 -7.59 55.99 0.74
N ASN A 738 -7.82 54.91 -0.01
CA ASN A 738 -7.80 53.52 0.47
C ASN A 738 -6.49 52.74 0.14
N THR A 739 -5.40 53.47 -0.11
CA THR A 739 -4.11 52.86 -0.42
C THR A 739 -3.27 52.75 0.84
N LEU A 740 -2.69 51.59 1.07
CA LEU A 740 -1.66 51.36 2.11
C LEU A 740 -0.28 51.27 1.45
N ILE A 741 0.68 51.90 2.08
CA ILE A 741 2.06 51.92 1.67
C ILE A 741 2.87 51.12 2.69
N ILE A 742 3.56 50.05 2.26
CA ILE A 742 4.44 49.28 3.11
C ILE A 742 5.75 50.02 3.31
N ASN A 743 6.07 50.37 4.56
CA ASN A 743 7.31 51.07 4.92
C ASN A 743 8.52 50.12 5.00
N ASN A 744 9.23 49.98 3.88
CA ASN A 744 10.44 49.16 3.82
C ASN A 744 11.68 49.76 4.52
N SER A 745 11.58 51.01 5.08
CA SER A 745 12.70 51.57 5.82
C SER A 745 12.99 50.85 7.13
N LYS A 746 11.91 50.29 7.74
CA LYS A 746 12.01 49.53 9.00
C LYS A 746 12.28 48.03 8.80
N ILE A 747 12.19 47.54 7.57
CA ILE A 747 12.28 46.13 7.26
C ILE A 747 13.15 45.84 6.06
N ASN A 748 13.78 44.64 6.04
CA ASN A 748 14.56 44.20 4.92
C ASN A 748 13.65 43.93 3.70
N SER A 749 14.02 44.45 2.54
CA SER A 749 13.27 44.23 1.28
C SER A 749 13.08 42.77 0.92
N TYR A 750 14.02 41.89 1.25
CA TYR A 750 13.91 40.43 1.06
C TYR A 750 12.77 39.86 1.90
N SER A 751 12.71 40.14 3.19
CA SER A 751 11.67 39.63 4.09
C SER A 751 10.27 40.09 3.66
N THR A 752 10.15 41.36 3.24
CA THR A 752 8.90 41.89 2.69
C THR A 752 8.46 41.13 1.44
N GLN A 753 9.37 40.86 0.51
CA GLN A 753 9.06 40.12 -0.70
C GLN A 753 8.64 38.67 -0.40
N VAL A 754 9.30 38.01 0.56
CA VAL A 754 8.96 36.66 1.01
C VAL A 754 7.54 36.65 1.61
N ILE A 755 7.23 37.61 2.49
CA ILE A 755 5.89 37.70 3.10
C ILE A 755 4.82 37.92 2.01
N LEU A 756 5.03 38.88 1.14
CA LEU A 756 4.07 39.23 0.11
C LEU A 756 3.83 38.09 -0.90
N SER A 757 4.89 37.38 -1.31
CA SER A 757 4.75 36.22 -2.19
C SER A 757 4.05 35.06 -1.51
N SER A 758 4.27 34.85 -0.19
CA SER A 758 3.61 33.81 0.59
C SER A 758 2.13 34.11 0.87
N MET A 759 1.71 35.38 0.75
CA MET A 759 0.30 35.81 0.77
C MET A 759 -0.42 35.57 -0.57
N GLY A 760 0.27 35.09 -1.59
CA GLY A 760 -0.25 35.08 -2.94
C GLY A 760 -0.30 36.47 -3.58
N LEU A 761 0.41 37.42 -2.99
CA LEU A 761 0.64 38.74 -3.59
C LEU A 761 1.94 38.66 -4.37
N CYS A 762 1.86 38.74 -5.68
CA CYS A 762 3.06 39.01 -6.50
C CYS A 762 3.46 40.46 -6.27
N VAL A 763 4.69 40.63 -5.81
CA VAL A 763 5.39 41.87 -6.05
C VAL A 763 5.64 41.88 -7.56
N ASP A 764 4.81 42.58 -8.27
CA ASP A 764 5.02 42.80 -9.67
C ASP A 764 6.25 43.68 -9.81
N LYS A 765 7.40 43.04 -10.04
CA LYS A 765 8.64 43.73 -10.41
C LYS A 765 8.47 44.59 -11.69
N PHE A 766 7.32 44.47 -12.31
CA PHE A 766 7.06 44.96 -13.66
C PHE A 766 6.41 46.34 -13.69
N ILE A 767 5.82 46.79 -12.58
CA ILE A 767 5.39 48.17 -12.46
C ILE A 767 6.39 48.85 -11.51
N SER A 768 7.60 49.03 -12.00
CA SER A 768 8.56 49.88 -11.32
C SER A 768 8.65 51.21 -12.06
N THR A 769 8.20 52.23 -11.45
CA THR A 769 8.63 53.58 -11.86
C THR A 769 9.72 54.06 -10.90
N SER A 770 10.76 54.60 -11.45
CA SER A 770 11.81 55.22 -10.61
C SER A 770 11.48 56.69 -10.48
N ILE A 771 11.02 57.09 -9.28
CA ILE A 771 10.81 58.52 -8.93
C ILE A 771 11.97 58.89 -8.01
N LYS A 772 12.80 59.85 -8.38
CA LYS A 772 13.88 60.43 -7.55
C LYS A 772 14.75 59.35 -6.87
N GLY A 773 15.06 58.22 -7.56
CA GLY A 773 15.93 57.18 -7.06
C GLY A 773 15.26 56.05 -6.28
N PHE A 774 13.95 55.94 -6.33
CA PHE A 774 13.17 54.85 -5.72
C PHE A 774 12.39 54.06 -6.77
N ASN A 775 12.39 52.75 -6.63
CA ASN A 775 11.53 51.86 -7.40
C ASN A 775 10.23 51.66 -6.66
N ILE A 776 9.13 51.93 -7.29
CA ILE A 776 7.76 51.75 -6.76
C ILE A 776 7.17 50.48 -7.38
N PHE A 777 6.61 49.62 -6.52
CA PHE A 777 6.01 48.35 -6.96
C PHE A 777 4.55 48.33 -6.52
N LEU A 778 3.66 47.96 -7.45
CA LEU A 778 2.25 47.69 -7.14
C LEU A 778 2.07 46.21 -6.84
N LEU A 779 1.26 45.88 -5.84
CA LEU A 779 0.95 44.52 -5.43
C LEU A 779 -0.44 44.11 -5.94
N SER A 780 -0.54 42.90 -6.48
CA SER A 780 -1.80 42.34 -6.96
C SER A 780 -2.19 41.09 -6.18
N LYS A 781 -3.50 40.97 -5.91
CA LYS A 781 -4.09 39.84 -5.15
C LYS A 781 -4.50 38.63 -6.01
N ASN A 782 -4.45 38.70 -7.32
CA ASN A 782 -5.11 37.69 -8.20
C ASN A 782 -4.12 36.86 -9.06
N ILE A 783 -3.17 36.20 -8.41
CA ILE A 783 -2.23 35.31 -9.14
C ILE A 783 -2.88 34.00 -9.61
N SER A 784 -3.89 33.49 -8.90
CA SER A 784 -4.55 32.23 -9.26
C SER A 784 -5.30 32.24 -10.59
N LYS A 785 -5.53 33.40 -11.17
CA LYS A 785 -6.22 33.57 -12.46
C LYS A 785 -5.31 34.00 -13.61
N ILE A 786 -4.01 34.20 -13.37
CA ILE A 786 -3.06 34.41 -14.46
C ILE A 786 -2.75 33.01 -15.04
N PRO A 787 -3.16 32.72 -16.28
CA PRO A 787 -2.66 31.51 -16.92
C PRO A 787 -1.15 31.62 -16.96
N TYR A 788 -0.42 30.59 -16.57
CA TYR A 788 1.04 30.45 -16.50
C TYR A 788 1.76 31.59 -17.18
N PRO A 789 2.57 32.40 -16.49
CA PRO A 789 3.31 33.46 -17.18
C PRO A 789 4.13 32.79 -18.26
N LEU A 790 3.86 33.16 -19.51
CA LEU A 790 4.75 32.86 -20.60
C LEU A 790 6.03 33.64 -20.34
N TYR A 791 6.97 33.03 -19.62
CA TYR A 791 8.33 33.55 -19.49
C TYR A 791 9.02 33.35 -20.82
N TRP A 792 9.24 34.48 -21.50
CA TRP A 792 10.15 34.48 -22.61
C TRP A 792 11.05 35.71 -22.49
N ASP A 793 12.32 35.49 -22.35
CA ASP A 793 13.35 36.53 -22.29
C ASP A 793 13.01 37.77 -21.46
N ASN A 794 12.54 37.56 -20.21
CA ASN A 794 12.16 38.63 -19.26
C ASN A 794 10.85 39.37 -19.55
N TYR A 795 9.95 38.83 -20.37
CA TYR A 795 8.62 39.42 -20.60
C TYR A 795 7.54 38.72 -19.74
N LEU A 796 6.68 39.47 -19.08
CA LEU A 796 5.52 39.02 -18.36
C LEU A 796 4.23 39.52 -19.01
N PHE A 797 3.32 38.60 -19.29
CA PHE A 797 1.96 38.93 -19.75
C PHE A 797 1.00 38.82 -18.59
N SER A 798 0.30 39.89 -18.23
CA SER A 798 -0.70 39.91 -17.19
C SER A 798 -2.09 40.30 -17.77
N SER A 799 -3.10 39.46 -17.46
CA SER A 799 -4.46 39.66 -17.97
C SER A 799 -5.34 40.56 -17.12
N ASP A 800 -5.13 40.56 -15.83
CA ASP A 800 -6.12 41.10 -14.87
C ASP A 800 -5.68 42.37 -14.13
N LEU A 801 -4.40 42.68 -14.16
CA LEU A 801 -3.88 43.87 -13.49
C LEU A 801 -4.46 45.19 -13.99
N TYR A 802 -4.80 45.22 -15.25
CA TYR A 802 -5.25 46.44 -15.94
C TYR A 802 -6.75 46.54 -16.14
N VAL A 803 -7.47 45.45 -15.92
CA VAL A 803 -8.89 45.37 -16.28
C VAL A 803 -9.81 45.61 -15.11
N LYS A 804 -9.39 45.30 -13.90
CA LYS A 804 -10.24 45.42 -12.67
C LYS A 804 -9.85 46.55 -11.72
N GLY A 805 -8.73 47.19 -11.96
CA GLY A 805 -8.28 48.29 -11.11
C GLY A 805 -8.89 49.63 -11.52
N ASN A 806 -10.17 49.79 -11.35
CA ASN A 806 -10.85 51.03 -11.73
C ASN A 806 -10.42 52.30 -10.97
N ASN A 807 -9.40 52.26 -10.13
CA ASN A 807 -8.94 53.40 -9.36
C ASN A 807 -7.46 53.24 -8.94
N ASN A 808 -6.58 52.87 -9.88
CA ASN A 808 -5.16 52.96 -9.61
C ASN A 808 -4.59 54.25 -10.16
N PRO A 809 -4.14 55.22 -9.36
CA PRO A 809 -3.70 56.54 -9.85
C PRO A 809 -2.43 56.48 -10.68
N LEU A 810 -1.61 55.40 -10.57
CA LEU A 810 -0.46 55.17 -11.47
C LEU A 810 -0.91 54.72 -12.85
N PHE A 811 -2.13 54.24 -13.00
CA PHE A 811 -2.70 53.64 -14.18
C PHE A 811 -4.11 54.13 -14.44
N MET A 812 -4.29 55.38 -14.60
CA MET A 812 -5.62 55.89 -14.93
C MET A 812 -6.17 55.21 -16.18
N GLN A 813 -7.23 54.43 -16.00
CA GLN A 813 -8.10 53.84 -17.01
C GLN A 813 -7.38 53.52 -18.33
N LEU A 814 -6.69 52.38 -18.38
CA LEU A 814 -6.17 51.86 -19.64
C LEU A 814 -7.35 51.31 -20.44
N GLU A 815 -7.62 52.03 -21.53
CA GLU A 815 -8.56 51.55 -22.54
C GLU A 815 -8.00 50.27 -23.22
N PRO A 816 -8.85 49.42 -23.79
CA PRO A 816 -8.38 48.18 -24.48
C PRO A 816 -7.32 48.42 -25.58
N GLU A 817 -7.18 49.64 -26.03
CA GLU A 817 -6.24 49.99 -27.10
C GLU A 817 -4.90 50.51 -26.60
N GLU A 818 -4.73 50.70 -25.28
CA GLU A 818 -3.52 51.32 -24.73
C GLU A 818 -2.41 50.30 -24.52
N PHE A 819 -1.18 50.69 -24.94
CA PHE A 819 0.04 49.93 -24.81
C PHE A 819 0.83 50.40 -23.58
N VAL A 820 1.16 49.47 -22.64
CA VAL A 820 1.89 49.87 -21.45
C VAL A 820 3.27 49.26 -21.43
N LEU A 821 4.26 50.10 -21.18
CA LEU A 821 5.66 49.73 -21.08
C LEU A 821 6.27 50.34 -19.80
N GLY A 822 6.77 49.53 -18.98
CA GLY A 822 7.62 49.90 -17.83
C GLY A 822 9.09 49.50 -18.10
N TYR A 823 10.00 50.41 -17.90
CA TYR A 823 11.44 50.15 -18.02
C TYR A 823 12.02 49.84 -16.60
N PRO A 824 12.91 48.86 -16.40
CA PRO A 824 13.51 47.91 -17.34
C PRO A 824 12.70 46.66 -17.63
N HIS A 825 11.54 46.50 -17.07
CA HIS A 825 10.70 45.31 -17.20
C HIS A 825 9.49 45.65 -18.06
N LYS A 826 9.10 44.77 -18.94
CA LYS A 826 8.11 45.02 -19.96
C LYS A 826 6.78 44.38 -19.56
N LEU A 827 5.79 45.19 -19.33
CA LEU A 827 4.41 44.77 -19.05
C LEU A 827 3.53 45.15 -20.23
N PHE A 828 2.70 44.22 -20.68
CA PHE A 828 1.85 44.40 -21.84
C PHE A 828 0.39 44.27 -21.47
N ASN A 829 -0.45 45.16 -21.99
CA ASN A 829 -1.87 45.03 -21.89
C ASN A 829 -2.38 43.94 -22.83
N ILE A 830 -2.83 42.81 -22.29
CA ILE A 830 -3.30 41.64 -23.08
C ILE A 830 -4.57 41.94 -23.88
N LYS A 831 -5.28 43.01 -23.59
CA LYS A 831 -6.44 43.46 -24.37
C LYS A 831 -6.02 44.29 -25.57
N HIS A 832 -4.79 44.80 -25.58
CA HIS A 832 -4.30 45.56 -26.72
C HIS A 832 -4.26 44.67 -28.00
N ARG A 833 -4.70 45.24 -29.12
CA ARG A 833 -4.89 44.56 -30.42
C ARG A 833 -3.64 43.80 -30.95
N LEU A 834 -2.43 44.28 -30.57
CA LEU A 834 -1.16 43.63 -30.95
C LEU A 834 -0.69 42.58 -29.93
N ILE A 835 -1.22 42.57 -28.74
CA ILE A 835 -0.81 41.66 -27.66
C ILE A 835 -1.79 40.47 -27.55
N LYS A 836 -3.11 40.77 -27.67
CA LYS A 836 -4.16 39.77 -27.59
C LYS A 836 -3.95 38.55 -28.49
N PRO A 837 -3.55 38.66 -29.75
CA PRO A 837 -3.29 37.50 -30.60
C PRO A 837 -2.11 36.67 -30.09
N TYR A 838 -1.07 37.29 -29.53
CA TYR A 838 0.11 36.59 -28.99
C TYR A 838 -0.24 35.79 -27.70
N SER A 839 -1.18 36.25 -26.90
CA SER A 839 -1.60 35.52 -25.69
C SER A 839 -2.18 34.11 -26.00
N ASN A 840 -2.62 33.89 -27.24
CA ASN A 840 -3.17 32.61 -27.70
C ASN A 840 -2.11 31.64 -28.26
N ILE A 841 -0.82 32.02 -28.29
CA ILE A 841 0.27 31.19 -28.88
C ILE A 841 0.42 29.83 -28.20
N LYS A 842 0.10 29.72 -26.88
CA LYS A 842 0.12 28.47 -26.14
C LYS A 842 -0.86 27.41 -26.65
N ASN A 843 -1.84 27.82 -27.46
CA ASN A 843 -2.82 26.89 -28.06
C ASN A 843 -2.33 26.34 -29.40
N ILE A 844 -1.11 26.73 -29.83
CA ILE A 844 -0.49 26.28 -31.10
C ILE A 844 0.42 25.11 -30.78
N ASN A 845 0.05 23.93 -31.26
CA ASN A 845 0.82 22.70 -31.04
C ASN A 845 2.08 22.59 -31.94
N ASP A 846 2.17 23.39 -32.98
CA ASP A 846 3.32 23.41 -33.89
C ASP A 846 4.43 24.34 -33.35
N SER A 847 5.54 23.74 -32.95
CA SER A 847 6.67 24.45 -32.36
C SER A 847 7.37 25.42 -33.34
N TYR A 848 7.36 25.15 -34.62
CA TYR A 848 7.93 26.01 -35.64
C TYR A 848 7.08 27.29 -35.85
N ILE A 849 5.76 27.11 -35.92
CA ILE A 849 4.82 28.23 -36.03
C ILE A 849 4.88 29.11 -34.78
N ALA A 850 4.87 28.48 -33.61
CA ALA A 850 5.01 29.18 -32.34
C ALA A 850 6.34 29.96 -32.28
N GLY A 851 7.43 29.39 -32.79
CA GLY A 851 8.75 30.02 -32.88
C GLY A 851 8.77 31.24 -33.80
N GLU A 852 8.17 31.17 -34.99
CA GLU A 852 8.09 32.35 -35.94
C GLU A 852 7.26 33.50 -35.35
N ILE A 853 6.13 33.19 -34.75
CA ILE A 853 5.28 34.21 -34.11
C ILE A 853 6.03 34.85 -32.93
N SER A 854 6.68 34.04 -32.14
CA SER A 854 7.46 34.51 -30.99
C SER A 854 8.62 35.41 -31.41
N LYS A 855 9.35 35.05 -32.44
CA LYS A 855 10.43 35.90 -33.03
C LYS A 855 9.91 37.24 -33.52
N ALA A 856 8.82 37.26 -34.27
CA ALA A 856 8.21 38.49 -34.77
C ALA A 856 7.73 39.40 -33.64
N PHE A 857 7.19 38.80 -32.56
CA PHE A 857 6.79 39.51 -31.36
C PHE A 857 8.01 40.10 -30.62
N SER A 858 9.08 39.31 -30.45
CA SER A 858 10.33 39.78 -29.86
C SER A 858 10.92 40.95 -30.62
N ASP A 859 11.02 40.83 -31.94
CA ASP A 859 11.51 41.91 -32.80
C ASP A 859 10.70 43.22 -32.67
N PHE A 860 9.38 43.09 -32.50
CA PHE A 860 8.51 44.23 -32.26
C PHE A 860 8.80 44.87 -30.88
N VAL A 861 8.94 44.06 -29.86
CA VAL A 861 9.21 44.49 -28.48
C VAL A 861 10.60 45.11 -28.38
N ASP A 862 11.61 44.55 -29.05
CA ASP A 862 12.97 45.10 -29.05
C ASP A 862 13.04 46.45 -29.77
N ASN A 863 12.28 46.64 -30.81
CA ASN A 863 12.15 47.97 -31.42
C ASN A 863 11.49 49.01 -30.51
N ILE A 864 10.54 48.60 -29.71
CA ILE A 864 9.97 49.43 -28.67
C ILE A 864 11.05 49.85 -27.67
N ASN A 865 11.85 48.88 -27.16
CA ASN A 865 12.91 49.15 -26.18
C ASN A 865 14.03 50.01 -26.70
N ALA A 866 14.58 49.67 -27.88
CA ALA A 866 15.64 50.44 -28.51
C ALA A 866 15.24 51.89 -28.64
N SER A 867 14.00 52.11 -29.03
CA SER A 867 13.46 53.41 -29.25
C SER A 867 13.22 54.21 -27.94
N PHE A 868 12.84 53.49 -26.84
CA PHE A 868 12.72 54.14 -25.50
C PHE A 868 14.05 54.53 -24.89
N SER A 869 15.09 53.70 -25.03
CA SER A 869 16.46 54.05 -24.55
C SER A 869 17.02 55.26 -25.29
N ILE A 870 16.81 55.40 -26.59
CA ILE A 870 17.24 56.53 -27.38
C ILE A 870 16.45 57.79 -26.96
N TYR A 871 15.17 57.65 -26.67
CA TYR A 871 14.32 58.76 -26.27
C TYR A 871 14.71 59.34 -24.91
N SER A 872 15.02 58.50 -23.92
CA SER A 872 15.52 58.96 -22.63
C SER A 872 16.88 59.68 -22.70
N PHE A 873 17.70 59.35 -23.72
CA PHE A 873 19.01 59.99 -23.97
C PHE A 873 18.89 61.30 -24.69
N VAL A 874 17.98 61.45 -25.64
CA VAL A 874 17.76 62.61 -26.50
C VAL A 874 16.97 63.74 -25.81
N TYR A 875 16.21 63.41 -24.79
CA TYR A 875 15.34 64.33 -24.04
C TYR A 875 16.12 65.48 -23.32
N LYS A 876 17.42 65.29 -23.17
CA LYS A 876 18.27 66.38 -22.61
C LYS A 876 18.55 67.52 -23.55
N LYS A 877 18.09 67.51 -24.83
CA LYS A 877 18.28 68.54 -25.86
C LYS A 877 17.08 68.69 -26.76
N ASN A 878 16.31 69.75 -26.57
CA ASN A 878 15.35 70.47 -27.40
C ASN A 878 14.76 69.90 -28.72
N ASN A 879 13.46 69.84 -28.80
CA ASN A 879 12.42 69.72 -29.85
C ASN A 879 11.57 68.44 -29.86
N HIS A 880 10.37 68.58 -29.31
CA HIS A 880 9.59 67.40 -28.82
C HIS A 880 8.67 66.78 -29.86
N SER A 881 8.11 67.51 -30.83
CA SER A 881 7.03 66.99 -31.72
C SER A 881 7.52 66.08 -32.83
N ASP A 882 8.62 66.41 -33.43
CA ASP A 882 9.11 65.66 -34.60
C ASP A 882 9.78 64.38 -34.27
N ILE A 883 10.38 64.30 -33.07
CA ILE A 883 10.99 63.09 -32.55
C ILE A 883 9.92 62.05 -32.16
N LYS A 884 8.82 62.51 -31.57
CA LYS A 884 7.68 61.66 -31.24
C LYS A 884 7.07 61.00 -32.45
N LYS A 885 6.86 61.81 -33.52
CA LYS A 885 6.27 61.31 -34.78
C LYS A 885 7.16 60.29 -35.48
N SER A 886 8.44 60.58 -35.61
CA SER A 886 9.44 59.67 -36.18
C SER A 886 9.51 58.31 -35.41
N TYR A 887 9.35 58.35 -34.10
CA TYR A 887 9.36 57.21 -33.24
C TYR A 887 8.14 56.34 -33.47
N ILE A 888 6.94 56.91 -33.43
CA ILE A 888 5.69 56.18 -33.67
C ILE A 888 5.67 55.57 -35.06
N ASP A 889 6.24 56.26 -36.06
CA ASP A 889 6.34 55.77 -37.44
C ASP A 889 7.26 54.53 -37.51
N LYS A 890 8.41 54.49 -36.81
CA LYS A 890 9.26 53.33 -36.74
C LYS A 890 8.57 52.14 -36.07
N LEU A 891 7.85 52.39 -34.96
CA LEU A 891 7.07 51.36 -34.29
C LEU A 891 5.95 50.82 -35.18
N ASN A 892 5.32 51.67 -36.00
CA ASN A 892 4.32 51.20 -36.91
C ASN A 892 4.85 50.23 -37.98
N ILE A 893 6.12 50.35 -38.36
CA ILE A 893 6.75 49.43 -39.32
C ILE A 893 6.85 48.02 -38.69
N SER A 894 7.39 47.93 -37.46
CA SER A 894 7.51 46.63 -36.75
C SER A 894 6.17 46.06 -36.34
N ALA A 895 5.23 46.92 -35.91
CA ALA A 895 3.86 46.48 -35.60
C ALA A 895 3.13 45.91 -36.83
N LYS A 896 3.31 46.52 -38.01
CA LYS A 896 2.74 46.01 -39.27
C LYS A 896 3.35 44.66 -39.69
N LYS A 897 4.65 44.45 -39.43
CA LYS A 897 5.30 43.15 -39.60
C LYS A 897 4.68 42.11 -38.72
N LEU A 898 4.58 42.37 -37.41
CA LEU A 898 3.94 41.47 -36.45
C LEU A 898 2.50 41.12 -36.84
N TRP A 899 1.72 42.14 -37.26
CA TRP A 899 0.35 41.96 -37.73
C TRP A 899 0.26 41.04 -38.95
N SER A 900 1.21 41.12 -39.86
CA SER A 900 1.27 40.25 -41.05
C SER A 900 1.55 38.80 -40.68
N VAL A 901 2.39 38.55 -39.65
CA VAL A 901 2.67 37.22 -39.13
C VAL A 901 1.43 36.65 -38.44
N TYR A 902 0.71 37.45 -37.65
CA TYR A 902 -0.55 37.01 -37.03
C TYR A 902 -1.60 36.61 -38.09
N LYS A 903 -1.68 37.33 -39.21
CA LYS A 903 -2.55 36.98 -40.33
C LYS A 903 -2.12 35.69 -41.03
N LYS A 904 -0.83 35.52 -41.27
CA LYS A 904 -0.26 34.33 -41.89
C LYS A 904 -0.66 33.06 -41.12
N TYR A 905 -0.74 33.13 -39.81
CA TYR A 905 -1.04 32.00 -38.92
C TYR A 905 -2.46 32.02 -38.32
N ASN A 906 -3.38 32.80 -38.92
CA ASN A 906 -4.81 32.86 -38.53
C ASN A 906 -5.07 33.20 -37.04
N LEU A 907 -4.17 33.93 -36.40
CA LEU A 907 -4.38 34.45 -35.04
C LEU A 907 -5.32 35.65 -35.01
N ILE A 908 -5.57 36.25 -36.11
CA ILE A 908 -6.54 37.35 -36.34
C ILE A 908 -7.35 37.07 -37.62
N ALA A 909 -8.58 37.54 -37.62
CA ALA A 909 -9.48 37.32 -38.75
C ALA A 909 -8.90 37.93 -40.08
N PRO A 910 -9.01 37.22 -41.22
CA PRO A 910 -8.46 37.69 -42.50
C PRO A 910 -8.95 39.10 -42.93
N LYS A 911 -10.18 39.47 -42.54
CA LYS A 911 -10.79 40.75 -42.88
C LYS A 911 -10.35 41.92 -41.96
N GLU A 912 -9.68 41.59 -40.80
CA GLU A 912 -9.21 42.66 -39.93
C GLU A 912 -8.09 43.48 -40.58
N LYS A 913 -8.24 44.81 -40.50
CA LYS A 913 -7.26 45.78 -41.02
C LYS A 913 -6.28 46.20 -39.92
N PHE A 914 -5.01 46.36 -40.27
CA PHE A 914 -4.03 46.94 -39.40
C PHE A 914 -4.38 48.40 -39.10
N LYS A 915 -4.57 48.72 -37.78
CA LYS A 915 -4.72 50.09 -37.30
C LYS A 915 -3.37 50.58 -36.84
N LYS A 916 -2.92 51.76 -37.38
CA LYS A 916 -1.62 52.34 -36.99
C LYS A 916 -1.63 52.70 -35.48
N LEU A 917 -0.46 52.51 -34.87
CA LEU A 917 -0.20 52.97 -33.51
C LEU A 917 -0.16 54.50 -33.50
N SER A 918 -0.65 55.12 -32.43
CA SER A 918 -0.72 56.55 -32.21
C SER A 918 -0.23 56.88 -30.78
N GLU A 919 -0.15 58.15 -30.43
CA GLU A 919 0.21 58.57 -29.09
C GLU A 919 -0.73 57.99 -28.02
N LYS A 920 -1.99 57.75 -28.36
CA LYS A 920 -2.98 57.15 -27.49
C LYS A 920 -2.64 55.69 -27.06
N ASP A 921 -1.88 55.00 -27.84
CA ASP A 921 -1.40 53.64 -27.50
C ASP A 921 -0.30 53.62 -26.41
N PHE A 922 0.27 54.82 -26.09
CA PHE A 922 1.40 54.96 -25.17
C PHE A 922 1.18 56.07 -24.12
N PRO A 923 0.03 56.23 -23.48
CA PRO A 923 -0.25 57.39 -22.62
C PRO A 923 0.67 57.42 -21.39
N PHE A 924 0.99 56.26 -20.87
CA PHE A 924 1.83 56.14 -19.66
C PHE A 924 3.31 56.44 -19.91
N ALA A 925 3.85 55.88 -20.98
CA ALA A 925 5.25 56.12 -21.36
C ALA A 925 5.53 57.62 -21.62
N LEU A 926 4.56 58.32 -22.19
CA LEU A 926 4.66 59.73 -22.50
C LEU A 926 4.50 60.63 -21.28
N LYS A 927 3.73 60.21 -20.25
CA LYS A 927 3.56 60.94 -19.00
C LYS A 927 4.73 60.80 -18.00
N ILE A 928 5.40 59.65 -18.00
CA ILE A 928 6.57 59.45 -17.10
C ILE A 928 7.82 60.11 -17.62
N ILE A 929 7.95 60.27 -18.93
CA ILE A 929 9.12 60.85 -19.56
C ILE A 929 9.05 62.40 -19.58
N PHE A 930 7.84 62.96 -19.52
CA PHE A 930 7.56 64.38 -19.53
C PHE A 930 7.06 64.87 -18.18
#